data_c0e3c04be39d915cb5985891d6f7cbac
#
_entry.id   c0e3c04be39d915cb5985891d6f7cbac
#
_cell.length_a   1.000
_cell.length_b   1.000
_cell.length_c   1.000
_cell.angle_alpha   90.00
_cell.angle_beta   90.00
_cell.angle_gamma   90.00
#
_symmetry.space_group_name_H-M   'P 1'
#
loop_
_entity.id
_entity.type
_entity.pdbx_description
1 polymer ?
#
loop_
_entity_poly.entity_id
_entity_poly.type
_entity_poly.pdbx_seq_one_letter_code
_entity_poly.pdbx_strand_id
1 'polypeptide(L)'
;MLMGRLFVKRLCLGMFAFLLLASFTTAQSTQKPLTIETAFAEGGITGRTPESIQWSPDSTTMSFIQRDDAGQRGELWTFNPATAEKKVLVGDAKLTQLSPPLSRLKDDRERERITRYHVEPYIWSPDSRHLLFNSLGQLWLYTIANGTAVQFSSSPHSAGDPKFSPNGKRLAYLRDHDLYVRPVGDGDEQQLTQKGSEDLLNGEVDWVYAEELSVRSNYFWSPDGRDIAFLRMDESKIPAYPIVNWMPTHPTVDFEKYPKAGDLNPVVRLGVVSASGGKTRWISPAQDADIYIPRFGWVRDGLLWFQVLNRAQDKLDLYFADTRTGQSRKMLTETAANAWVYVNDDFRVLKSGDRFLWPSWRDGATQLYLYSFNKATPLASDAHLERQLTQGDFEVLGVKGLDDSAGLVYFSCNKDDPRQRQLYSVKLDGSGLQRISREEGSHDATFSDDGKHYYDTFSALMTPPRLSACDSAGSCNNIWESRNVEPYGLTPPKFLEFKANDGTTLYGQLLLPPASAASGKIPLIVNIYGGPAAQLVQNTWIENWSGSSGLFHQILSREGFAIFTVDNRGTPARNRKFQTAVRHQFGAIELQDQLAALDQLFAQYPQLDRTRVAIWGWSNGASMTIYAMTHSDLFKAGAAVSPVTNWRNYDSIYTERNNGLPTDKTSTSYTDLDLPKVADKLHGSLLLLHGTSDDNVHFQNSIQMVEALVEAGKQFHFMVYPNKTHSIAGATDQTHLFHLIEDHFLRELK
;
A
#
# COMPACT_ATOMS: atom_id res chain seq x y z
N MET A 1 0.03 -66.09 75.58
CA MET A 1 1.08 -65.34 74.91
C MET A 1 0.94 -65.51 73.38
N LEU A 2 -0.05 -65.00 72.79
CA LEU A 2 -0.28 -64.95 71.35
C LEU A 2 -1.45 -64.01 71.08
N MET A 3 -1.18 -62.71 71.01
CA MET A 3 -2.07 -61.71 70.51
C MET A 3 -1.27 -60.40 70.44
N GLY A 4 -0.81 -60.05 69.30
CA GLY A 4 -0.03 -58.80 69.18
C GLY A 4 0.72 -58.65 67.87
N ARG A 5 0.23 -59.15 66.73
CA ARG A 5 0.86 -58.93 65.42
C ARG A 5 -0.10 -58.92 64.24
N LEU A 6 -1.23 -58.27 64.38
CA LEU A 6 -2.16 -58.12 63.24
C LEU A 6 -2.80 -56.73 63.07
N PHE A 7 -2.22 -55.69 63.65
CA PHE A 7 -2.81 -54.33 63.56
C PHE A 7 -1.98 -53.26 62.85
N VAL A 8 -0.74 -53.62 62.35
CA VAL A 8 0.17 -52.65 61.75
C VAL A 8 0.22 -52.71 60.19
N LYS A 9 -0.45 -53.66 59.54
CA LYS A 9 -0.40 -53.83 58.08
C LYS A 9 -1.60 -53.26 57.32
N ARG A 10 -2.57 -52.63 57.98
CA ARG A 10 -3.74 -51.98 57.30
C ARG A 10 -3.74 -50.46 57.34
N LEU A 11 -2.77 -49.81 57.96
CA LEU A 11 -2.69 -48.34 58.04
C LEU A 11 -1.77 -47.71 56.97
N CYS A 12 -0.94 -48.48 56.28
CA CYS A 12 -0.05 -47.96 55.22
C CYS A 12 -0.58 -48.05 53.80
N LEU A 13 -1.74 -48.69 53.53
CA LEU A 13 -2.33 -48.71 52.20
C LEU A 13 -3.42 -47.65 51.98
N GLY A 14 -3.84 -46.91 53.00
CA GLY A 14 -4.83 -45.81 52.92
C GLY A 14 -4.24 -44.42 52.68
N MET A 15 -2.91 -44.25 52.85
CA MET A 15 -2.24 -42.94 52.67
C MET A 15 -1.56 -42.75 51.32
N PHE A 16 -1.49 -43.78 50.48
CA PHE A 16 -0.88 -43.66 49.13
C PHE A 16 -1.94 -43.45 48.00
N ALA A 17 -3.22 -43.57 48.30
CA ALA A 17 -4.31 -43.35 47.34
C ALA A 17 -4.87 -41.91 47.35
N PHE A 18 -4.44 -41.01 48.27
CA PHE A 18 -4.91 -39.63 48.39
C PHE A 18 -3.90 -38.57 47.86
N LEU A 19 -2.74 -38.98 47.30
CA LEU A 19 -1.67 -38.07 46.80
C LEU A 19 -1.56 -38.08 45.27
N LEU A 20 -2.50 -38.65 44.51
CA LEU A 20 -2.50 -38.70 43.06
C LEU A 20 -3.72 -37.96 42.42
N LEU A 21 -4.44 -37.12 43.20
CA LEU A 21 -5.58 -36.33 42.71
C LEU A 21 -5.39 -34.83 42.90
N ALA A 22 -4.14 -34.35 42.93
CA ALA A 22 -3.88 -32.93 42.96
C ALA A 22 -2.76 -32.62 41.98
N SER A 23 -3.07 -32.36 40.75
CA SER A 23 -2.34 -31.46 39.82
C SER A 23 -2.81 -31.67 38.37
N PHE A 24 -4.10 -31.56 38.08
CA PHE A 24 -4.55 -31.03 36.81
C PHE A 24 -5.18 -29.63 37.11
N THR A 25 -4.37 -28.71 37.57
CA THR A 25 -4.64 -27.32 37.27
C THR A 25 -4.34 -27.13 35.80
N THR A 26 -5.35 -27.34 34.95
CA THR A 26 -5.37 -26.67 33.65
C THR A 26 -5.08 -25.21 33.96
N ALA A 27 -3.91 -24.74 33.53
CA ALA A 27 -3.68 -23.33 33.41
C ALA A 27 -4.80 -22.81 32.52
N GLN A 28 -5.86 -22.27 33.09
CA GLN A 28 -6.81 -21.44 32.40
C GLN A 28 -5.97 -20.33 31.81
N SER A 29 -5.69 -20.38 30.51
CA SER A 29 -5.20 -19.25 29.75
C SER A 29 -6.16 -18.11 30.07
N THR A 30 -5.70 -17.16 30.85
CA THR A 30 -6.52 -15.99 31.20
C THR A 30 -6.75 -15.23 29.89
N GLN A 31 -7.97 -15.32 29.37
CA GLN A 31 -8.35 -14.65 28.14
C GLN A 31 -8.12 -13.15 28.34
N LYS A 32 -7.34 -12.53 27.44
CA LYS A 32 -7.11 -11.10 27.43
C LYS A 32 -8.32 -10.38 26.85
N PRO A 33 -8.73 -9.23 27.41
CA PRO A 33 -9.79 -8.44 26.82
C PRO A 33 -9.32 -7.86 25.48
N LEU A 34 -10.13 -8.00 24.44
CA LEU A 34 -10.00 -7.27 23.20
C LEU A 34 -10.98 -6.10 23.26
N THR A 35 -10.47 -4.90 23.40
CA THR A 35 -11.22 -3.63 23.43
C THR A 35 -10.69 -2.72 22.33
N ILE A 36 -11.41 -1.64 22.04
CA ILE A 36 -10.96 -0.62 21.08
C ILE A 36 -9.58 -0.08 21.50
N GLU A 37 -9.38 0.19 22.81
CA GLU A 37 -8.09 0.67 23.32
C GLU A 37 -6.96 -0.32 23.08
N THR A 38 -7.18 -1.64 23.26
CA THR A 38 -6.13 -2.64 23.01
C THR A 38 -5.89 -2.89 21.53
N ALA A 39 -6.92 -2.78 20.69
CA ALA A 39 -6.80 -2.95 19.24
C ALA A 39 -6.04 -1.80 18.59
N PHE A 40 -6.24 -0.56 19.08
CA PHE A 40 -5.63 0.65 18.52
C PHE A 40 -4.46 1.21 19.35
N ALA A 41 -4.01 0.48 20.38
CA ALA A 41 -2.79 0.83 21.11
C ALA A 41 -1.58 0.85 20.20
N GLU A 42 -0.58 1.64 20.54
CA GLU A 42 0.72 1.60 19.86
C GLU A 42 1.30 0.17 19.87
N GLY A 43 1.69 -0.32 18.70
CA GLY A 43 2.13 -1.70 18.50
C GLY A 43 1.01 -2.75 18.45
N GLY A 44 -0.24 -2.38 18.73
CA GLY A 44 -1.39 -3.29 18.66
C GLY A 44 -1.25 -4.57 19.48
N ILE A 45 -2.04 -5.59 19.15
CA ILE A 45 -1.95 -6.89 19.83
C ILE A 45 -0.82 -7.77 19.29
N THR A 46 -0.33 -7.49 18.09
CA THR A 46 0.70 -8.26 17.37
C THR A 46 2.13 -7.80 17.67
N GLY A 47 2.29 -6.61 18.19
CA GLY A 47 3.59 -5.93 18.29
C GLY A 47 3.95 -5.21 16.99
N ARG A 48 4.94 -4.33 17.06
CA ARG A 48 5.39 -3.54 15.91
C ARG A 48 6.23 -4.40 14.96
N THR A 49 5.82 -4.47 13.69
CA THR A 49 6.58 -5.18 12.65
C THR A 49 7.92 -4.51 12.37
N PRO A 50 8.95 -5.26 11.93
CA PRO A 50 10.17 -4.67 11.40
C PRO A 50 9.89 -3.72 10.24
N GLU A 51 10.63 -2.61 10.19
CA GLU A 51 10.48 -1.56 9.17
C GLU A 51 11.76 -1.37 8.37
N SER A 52 11.66 -0.80 7.16
CA SER A 52 12.79 -0.50 6.26
C SER A 52 13.72 -1.71 6.04
N ILE A 53 13.11 -2.83 5.67
CA ILE A 53 13.83 -4.08 5.39
C ILE A 53 14.54 -3.94 4.06
N GLN A 54 15.87 -4.11 4.05
CA GLN A 54 16.71 -3.94 2.85
C GLN A 54 17.77 -5.03 2.75
N TRP A 55 18.14 -5.39 1.51
CA TRP A 55 19.34 -6.14 1.22
C TRP A 55 20.53 -5.21 1.06
N SER A 56 21.71 -5.63 1.53
CA SER A 56 22.96 -4.97 1.16
C SER A 56 23.23 -5.17 -0.34
N PRO A 57 23.85 -4.20 -1.05
CA PRO A 57 24.14 -4.31 -2.47
C PRO A 57 25.00 -5.52 -2.88
N ASP A 58 25.81 -6.05 -1.94
CA ASP A 58 26.58 -7.29 -2.17
C ASP A 58 25.75 -8.57 -1.95
N SER A 59 24.44 -8.45 -1.66
CA SER A 59 23.52 -9.56 -1.43
C SER A 59 23.84 -10.48 -0.25
N THR A 60 24.76 -10.09 0.64
CA THR A 60 25.22 -10.94 1.75
C THR A 60 24.45 -10.73 3.06
N THR A 61 23.80 -9.58 3.20
CA THR A 61 23.22 -9.14 4.47
C THR A 61 21.84 -8.53 4.26
N MET A 62 20.86 -8.99 5.03
CA MET A 62 19.57 -8.31 5.19
C MET A 62 19.66 -7.37 6.40
N SER A 63 19.05 -6.19 6.32
CA SER A 63 18.96 -5.23 7.42
C SER A 63 17.53 -4.76 7.63
N PHE A 64 17.18 -4.40 8.87
CA PHE A 64 15.85 -3.89 9.23
C PHE A 64 15.90 -3.12 10.55
N ILE A 65 14.97 -2.20 10.74
CA ILE A 65 14.79 -1.51 12.02
C ILE A 65 13.70 -2.22 12.82
N GLN A 66 13.99 -2.54 14.08
CA GLN A 66 13.02 -3.02 15.06
C GLN A 66 12.84 -1.97 16.13
N ARG A 67 11.61 -1.46 16.28
CA ARG A 67 11.26 -0.49 17.33
C ARG A 67 10.42 -1.13 18.44
N ASP A 68 10.42 -0.46 19.62
CA ASP A 68 9.47 -0.76 20.69
C ASP A 68 8.02 -0.43 20.28
N ASP A 69 7.04 -0.86 21.07
CA ASP A 69 5.62 -0.66 20.74
C ASP A 69 5.27 0.82 20.56
N ALA A 70 5.83 1.69 21.39
CA ALA A 70 5.63 3.13 21.28
C ALA A 70 6.30 3.75 20.04
N GLY A 71 7.10 2.98 19.29
CA GLY A 71 7.85 3.46 18.14
C GLY A 71 8.95 4.48 18.48
N GLN A 72 9.27 4.64 19.77
CA GLN A 72 10.19 5.68 20.27
C GLN A 72 11.65 5.26 20.28
N ARG A 73 11.90 4.00 20.65
CA ARG A 73 13.23 3.42 20.71
C ARG A 73 13.35 2.30 19.69
N GLY A 74 14.51 2.16 19.09
CA GLY A 74 14.72 1.12 18.10
C GLY A 74 16.18 0.81 17.85
N GLU A 75 16.43 -0.30 17.20
CA GLU A 75 17.73 -0.76 16.79
C GLU A 75 17.73 -1.16 15.33
N LEU A 76 18.82 -0.89 14.63
CA LEU A 76 19.05 -1.42 13.28
C LEU A 76 19.75 -2.78 13.42
N TRP A 77 19.07 -3.80 12.98
CA TRP A 77 19.52 -5.19 12.97
C TRP A 77 20.05 -5.60 11.61
N THR A 78 20.96 -6.55 11.61
CA THR A 78 21.40 -7.27 10.40
C THR A 78 21.24 -8.76 10.58
N PHE A 79 20.99 -9.45 9.47
CA PHE A 79 20.94 -10.90 9.36
C PHE A 79 21.74 -11.36 8.14
N ASN A 80 22.66 -12.33 8.36
CA ASN A 80 23.41 -12.96 7.27
C ASN A 80 22.79 -14.34 6.98
N PRO A 81 22.19 -14.55 5.80
CA PRO A 81 21.51 -15.81 5.50
C PRO A 81 22.45 -17.02 5.39
N ALA A 82 23.74 -16.83 5.04
CA ALA A 82 24.70 -17.92 4.92
C ALA A 82 25.16 -18.48 6.27
N THR A 83 25.21 -17.63 7.31
CA THR A 83 25.67 -18.02 8.66
C THR A 83 24.54 -18.10 9.68
N ALA A 84 23.33 -17.63 9.33
CA ALA A 84 22.18 -17.41 10.22
C ALA A 84 22.52 -16.47 11.42
N GLU A 85 23.54 -15.64 11.29
CA GLU A 85 23.93 -14.66 12.33
C GLU A 85 22.99 -13.46 12.28
N LYS A 86 22.34 -13.16 13.42
CA LYS A 86 21.54 -11.95 13.65
C LYS A 86 22.22 -11.09 14.71
N LYS A 87 22.47 -9.80 14.40
CA LYS A 87 23.12 -8.88 15.32
C LYS A 87 22.64 -7.44 15.18
N VAL A 88 22.77 -6.67 16.25
CA VAL A 88 22.56 -5.22 16.23
C VAL A 88 23.74 -4.55 15.51
N LEU A 89 23.43 -3.79 14.47
CA LEU A 89 24.41 -2.97 13.75
C LEU A 89 24.48 -1.55 14.33
N VAL A 90 23.30 -0.96 14.63
CA VAL A 90 23.22 0.37 15.25
C VAL A 90 22.27 0.28 16.43
N GLY A 91 22.78 0.53 17.64
CA GLY A 91 21.98 0.51 18.86
C GLY A 91 21.09 1.73 19.02
N ASP A 92 20.10 1.64 19.92
CA ASP A 92 19.01 2.58 20.14
C ASP A 92 19.43 4.05 20.24
N ALA A 93 20.34 4.39 21.12
CA ALA A 93 20.77 5.79 21.33
C ALA A 93 21.34 6.42 20.04
N LYS A 94 22.12 5.64 19.29
CA LYS A 94 22.74 6.09 18.04
C LYS A 94 21.71 6.16 16.93
N LEU A 95 20.82 5.16 16.81
CA LEU A 95 19.76 5.16 15.81
C LEU A 95 18.79 6.34 16.02
N THR A 96 18.42 6.63 17.27
CA THR A 96 17.56 7.78 17.60
C THR A 96 18.17 9.12 17.17
N GLN A 97 19.51 9.23 17.22
CA GLN A 97 20.22 10.41 16.72
C GLN A 97 20.21 10.50 15.19
N LEU A 98 20.44 9.37 14.50
CA LEU A 98 20.63 9.31 13.06
C LEU A 98 19.31 9.22 12.28
N SER A 99 18.30 8.59 12.88
CA SER A 99 16.97 8.40 12.31
C SER A 99 15.93 8.48 13.43
N PRO A 100 15.55 9.70 13.81
CA PRO A 100 14.55 9.91 14.86
C PRO A 100 13.20 9.31 14.43
N PRO A 101 12.40 8.76 15.37
CA PRO A 101 11.11 8.21 15.05
C PRO A 101 10.14 9.28 14.53
N LEU A 102 9.31 8.91 13.55
CA LEU A 102 8.32 9.82 12.94
C LEU A 102 7.31 10.38 13.94
N SER A 103 7.06 9.68 15.04
CA SER A 103 6.22 10.15 16.15
C SER A 103 6.72 11.44 16.83
N ARG A 104 7.97 11.85 16.59
CA ARG A 104 8.49 13.17 17.01
C ARG A 104 7.97 14.33 16.17
N LEU A 105 7.55 14.06 14.94
CA LEU A 105 6.88 15.06 14.12
C LEU A 105 5.49 15.31 14.69
N LYS A 106 5.16 16.56 14.96
CA LYS A 106 3.86 16.95 15.51
C LYS A 106 2.79 17.12 14.44
N ASP A 107 3.20 17.37 13.22
CA ASP A 107 2.33 17.58 12.09
C ASP A 107 2.01 16.24 11.40
N ASP A 108 0.73 15.88 11.35
CA ASP A 108 0.26 14.63 10.74
C ASP A 108 0.48 14.65 9.21
N ARG A 109 0.34 15.80 8.56
CA ARG A 109 0.62 15.95 7.12
C ARG A 109 2.08 15.69 6.80
N GLU A 110 3.01 16.21 7.63
CA GLU A 110 4.44 15.96 7.43
C GLU A 110 4.76 14.47 7.57
N ARG A 111 4.17 13.77 8.56
CA ARG A 111 4.29 12.31 8.69
C ARG A 111 3.74 11.57 7.49
N GLU A 112 2.57 11.97 7.02
CA GLU A 112 1.93 11.34 5.86
C GLU A 112 2.73 11.57 4.57
N ARG A 113 3.30 12.76 4.36
CA ARG A 113 4.21 13.04 3.24
C ARG A 113 5.43 12.11 3.26
N ILE A 114 6.09 11.93 4.41
CA ILE A 114 7.22 11.00 4.53
C ILE A 114 6.80 9.59 4.14
N THR A 115 5.62 9.14 4.55
CA THR A 115 5.07 7.83 4.21
C THR A 115 4.71 7.74 2.73
N ARG A 116 4.02 8.74 2.17
CA ARG A 116 3.61 8.80 0.76
C ARG A 116 4.81 8.78 -0.18
N TYR A 117 5.86 9.50 0.14
CA TYR A 117 7.08 9.54 -0.67
C TYR A 117 8.06 8.40 -0.36
N HIS A 118 7.71 7.47 0.54
CA HIS A 118 8.56 6.36 0.98
C HIS A 118 9.98 6.80 1.32
N VAL A 119 10.09 7.85 2.16
CA VAL A 119 11.39 8.36 2.59
C VAL A 119 12.06 7.33 3.50
N GLU A 120 13.07 6.65 2.97
CA GLU A 120 13.81 5.64 3.71
C GLU A 120 14.62 6.26 4.85
N PRO A 121 14.57 5.70 6.06
CA PRO A 121 15.36 6.18 7.20
C PRO A 121 16.86 5.98 7.02
N TYR A 122 17.25 5.03 6.18
CA TYR A 122 18.64 4.79 5.79
C TYR A 122 18.71 4.14 4.40
N ILE A 123 19.87 4.29 3.72
CA ILE A 123 20.19 3.58 2.48
C ILE A 123 21.62 3.04 2.54
N TRP A 124 21.85 1.90 1.92
CA TRP A 124 23.18 1.30 1.79
C TRP A 124 24.02 2.02 0.75
N SER A 125 25.33 2.18 1.04
CA SER A 125 26.28 2.55 -0.01
C SER A 125 26.53 1.37 -0.98
N PRO A 126 26.83 1.61 -2.25
CA PRO A 126 27.04 0.55 -3.24
C PRO A 126 28.15 -0.45 -2.91
N ASP A 127 29.13 -0.07 -2.06
CA ASP A 127 30.20 -0.93 -1.58
C ASP A 127 29.86 -1.73 -0.31
N SER A 128 28.61 -1.61 0.18
CA SER A 128 28.10 -2.24 1.40
C SER A 128 28.88 -1.89 2.69
N ARG A 129 29.65 -0.77 2.69
CA ARG A 129 30.50 -0.38 3.83
C ARG A 129 29.95 0.78 4.65
N HIS A 130 28.99 1.51 4.09
CA HIS A 130 28.41 2.67 4.74
C HIS A 130 26.89 2.61 4.67
N LEU A 131 26.25 3.28 5.62
CA LEU A 131 24.83 3.62 5.58
C LEU A 131 24.70 5.14 5.55
N LEU A 132 23.81 5.66 4.71
CA LEU A 132 23.38 7.04 4.74
C LEU A 132 22.06 7.13 5.48
N PHE A 133 22.04 7.76 6.63
CA PHE A 133 20.82 8.02 7.39
C PHE A 133 20.23 9.37 7.01
N ASN A 134 18.90 9.41 6.97
CA ASN A 134 18.13 10.64 6.79
C ASN A 134 17.48 11.02 8.13
N SER A 135 18.05 12.00 8.82
CA SER A 135 17.52 12.56 10.05
C SER A 135 16.64 13.78 9.74
N LEU A 136 15.40 13.54 9.26
CA LEU A 136 14.45 14.62 8.90
C LEU A 136 15.08 15.65 7.96
N GLY A 137 15.67 15.20 6.86
CA GLY A 137 16.33 16.03 5.86
C GLY A 137 17.79 16.38 6.15
N GLN A 138 18.34 15.99 7.31
CA GLN A 138 19.76 16.06 7.61
C GLN A 138 20.43 14.70 7.35
N LEU A 139 21.39 14.67 6.45
CA LEU A 139 22.04 13.43 6.01
C LEU A 139 23.27 13.11 6.87
N TRP A 140 23.42 11.86 7.31
CA TRP A 140 24.53 11.36 8.11
C TRP A 140 25.13 10.12 7.45
N LEU A 141 26.43 10.16 7.18
CA LEU A 141 27.18 8.99 6.68
C LEU A 141 27.72 8.19 7.85
N TYR A 142 27.25 6.96 7.99
CA TYR A 142 27.68 6.01 9.03
C TYR A 142 28.63 4.96 8.44
N THR A 143 29.82 4.82 9.02
CA THR A 143 30.81 3.82 8.63
C THR A 143 30.62 2.55 9.45
N ILE A 144 30.28 1.45 8.80
CA ILE A 144 29.94 0.18 9.46
C ILE A 144 31.12 -0.38 10.26
N ALA A 145 32.33 -0.34 9.70
CA ALA A 145 33.51 -0.97 10.32
C ALA A 145 33.89 -0.44 11.70
N ASN A 146 33.61 0.83 11.98
CA ASN A 146 34.00 1.48 13.25
C ASN A 146 32.86 2.17 14.00
N GLY A 147 31.64 2.13 13.48
CA GLY A 147 30.47 2.73 14.12
C GLY A 147 30.46 4.26 14.16
N THR A 148 31.33 4.93 13.40
CA THR A 148 31.35 6.40 13.36
C THR A 148 30.31 6.96 12.40
N ALA A 149 29.72 8.11 12.77
CA ALA A 149 28.81 8.85 11.90
C ALA A 149 29.30 10.29 11.73
N VAL A 150 29.31 10.76 10.50
CA VAL A 150 29.68 12.13 10.13
C VAL A 150 28.48 12.78 9.45
N GLN A 151 28.16 14.01 9.86
CA GLN A 151 27.11 14.78 9.19
C GLN A 151 27.56 15.12 7.77
N PHE A 152 26.75 14.71 6.80
CA PHE A 152 27.03 14.89 5.39
C PHE A 152 26.49 16.25 4.89
N SER A 153 25.25 16.62 5.25
CA SER A 153 24.65 17.90 4.91
C SER A 153 24.79 18.89 6.06
N SER A 154 25.27 20.09 5.77
CA SER A 154 25.39 21.19 6.74
C SER A 154 24.45 22.38 6.41
N SER A 155 23.64 22.25 5.38
CA SER A 155 22.65 23.28 4.99
C SER A 155 21.50 23.33 6.00
N PRO A 156 20.93 24.52 6.30
CA PRO A 156 19.69 24.63 7.06
C PRO A 156 18.48 24.05 6.30
N HIS A 157 18.60 23.88 4.97
CA HIS A 157 17.56 23.32 4.13
C HIS A 157 17.65 21.78 4.09
N SER A 158 16.50 21.14 4.09
CA SER A 158 16.37 19.69 4.00
C SER A 158 16.90 19.14 2.68
N ALA A 159 17.60 17.99 2.73
CA ALA A 159 18.00 17.24 1.56
C ALA A 159 17.02 16.08 1.34
N GLY A 160 16.30 16.10 0.22
CA GLY A 160 15.31 15.10 -0.16
C GLY A 160 15.87 14.04 -1.10
N ASP A 161 15.31 12.83 -1.08
CA ASP A 161 15.56 11.73 -2.01
C ASP A 161 17.05 11.47 -2.31
N PRO A 162 17.92 11.24 -1.31
CA PRO A 162 19.34 11.09 -1.52
C PRO A 162 19.68 9.77 -2.23
N LYS A 163 20.64 9.79 -3.18
CA LYS A 163 21.10 8.61 -3.92
C LYS A 163 22.61 8.62 -4.13
N PHE A 164 23.27 7.53 -3.75
CA PHE A 164 24.65 7.32 -4.14
C PHE A 164 24.79 7.15 -5.66
N SER A 165 25.87 7.67 -6.25
CA SER A 165 26.30 7.23 -7.58
C SER A 165 26.64 5.74 -7.55
N PRO A 166 26.54 4.99 -8.67
CA PRO A 166 26.80 3.54 -8.70
C PRO A 166 28.18 3.11 -8.19
N ASN A 167 29.18 4.01 -8.32
CA ASN A 167 30.53 3.77 -7.79
C ASN A 167 30.74 4.25 -6.34
N GLY A 168 29.67 4.72 -5.65
CA GLY A 168 29.73 5.19 -4.27
C GLY A 168 30.48 6.50 -4.01
N LYS A 169 31.04 7.16 -5.06
CA LYS A 169 31.91 8.32 -4.90
C LYS A 169 31.19 9.65 -4.76
N ARG A 170 29.93 9.71 -5.15
CA ARG A 170 29.11 10.93 -5.12
C ARG A 170 27.75 10.62 -4.52
N LEU A 171 27.10 11.63 -3.98
CA LEU A 171 25.71 11.62 -3.55
C LEU A 171 24.95 12.70 -4.31
N ALA A 172 23.82 12.34 -4.92
CA ALA A 172 22.84 13.29 -5.43
C ALA A 172 21.69 13.43 -4.45
N TYR A 173 21.06 14.57 -4.40
CA TYR A 173 19.88 14.86 -3.58
C TYR A 173 19.14 16.09 -4.08
N LEU A 174 17.91 16.24 -3.64
CA LEU A 174 17.06 17.38 -3.94
C LEU A 174 17.13 18.41 -2.81
N ARG A 175 17.12 19.69 -3.17
CA ARG A 175 16.99 20.81 -2.25
C ARG A 175 16.39 22.02 -2.98
N ASP A 176 15.41 22.66 -2.36
CA ASP A 176 14.75 23.86 -2.91
C ASP A 176 14.28 23.62 -4.38
N HIS A 177 13.68 22.46 -4.66
CA HIS A 177 13.16 22.01 -5.95
C HIS A 177 14.20 21.84 -7.07
N ASP A 178 15.49 21.77 -6.71
CA ASP A 178 16.60 21.56 -7.63
C ASP A 178 17.48 20.38 -7.24
N LEU A 179 18.17 19.81 -8.25
CA LEU A 179 19.06 18.68 -8.10
C LEU A 179 20.49 19.11 -7.82
N TYR A 180 21.09 18.53 -6.81
CA TYR A 180 22.46 18.77 -6.35
C TYR A 180 23.28 17.49 -6.35
N VAL A 181 24.59 17.61 -6.49
CA VAL A 181 25.57 16.51 -6.34
C VAL A 181 26.75 16.98 -5.49
N ARG A 182 27.22 16.09 -4.61
CA ARG A 182 28.40 16.30 -3.80
C ARG A 182 29.29 15.04 -3.75
N PRO A 183 30.63 15.15 -3.66
CA PRO A 183 31.49 14.00 -3.35
C PRO A 183 31.15 13.41 -1.96
N VAL A 184 31.28 12.09 -1.81
CA VAL A 184 31.08 11.40 -0.52
C VAL A 184 32.23 11.69 0.46
N GLY A 185 33.40 12.10 -0.03
CA GLY A 185 34.50 12.64 0.77
C GLY A 185 34.54 14.16 0.74
N ASP A 186 35.77 14.72 0.76
CA ASP A 186 36.01 16.14 0.64
C ASP A 186 35.68 16.65 -0.76
N GLY A 187 35.14 17.83 -0.83
CA GLY A 187 34.80 18.52 -2.09
C GLY A 187 33.53 19.34 -2.00
N ASP A 188 33.41 20.25 -2.97
CA ASP A 188 32.28 21.18 -3.02
C ASP A 188 31.02 20.54 -3.60
N GLU A 189 29.88 21.04 -3.14
CA GLU A 189 28.56 20.75 -3.69
C GLU A 189 28.37 21.45 -5.03
N GLN A 190 27.70 20.79 -5.97
CA GLN A 190 27.35 21.35 -7.26
C GLN A 190 25.85 21.29 -7.49
N GLN A 191 25.23 22.42 -7.78
CA GLN A 191 23.87 22.50 -8.27
C GLN A 191 23.83 22.12 -9.76
N LEU A 192 23.01 21.15 -10.12
CA LEU A 192 22.91 20.62 -11.49
C LEU A 192 21.75 21.24 -12.29
N THR A 193 20.65 21.56 -11.61
CA THR A 193 19.48 22.21 -12.20
C THR A 193 19.29 23.59 -11.57
N GLN A 194 18.49 24.43 -12.20
CA GLN A 194 18.25 25.79 -11.73
C GLN A 194 16.79 26.20 -11.97
N LYS A 195 16.35 27.22 -11.24
CA LYS A 195 15.00 27.80 -11.30
C LYS A 195 13.93 26.89 -10.67
N GLY A 196 14.34 25.97 -9.82
CA GLY A 196 13.39 25.23 -8.98
C GLY A 196 12.54 26.18 -8.15
N SER A 197 11.27 25.88 -8.02
CA SER A 197 10.27 26.61 -7.24
C SER A 197 9.07 25.72 -6.95
N GLU A 198 8.14 26.18 -6.12
CA GLU A 198 6.86 25.49 -5.87
C GLU A 198 6.05 25.23 -7.15
N ASP A 199 6.30 25.96 -8.23
CA ASP A 199 5.66 25.76 -9.54
C ASP A 199 6.53 25.01 -10.54
N LEU A 200 7.81 24.74 -10.24
CA LEU A 200 8.75 24.11 -11.17
C LEU A 200 9.68 23.14 -10.45
N LEU A 201 9.36 21.86 -10.52
CA LEU A 201 10.07 20.81 -9.83
C LEU A 201 11.12 20.15 -10.76
N ASN A 202 12.39 20.11 -10.35
CA ASN A 202 13.48 19.48 -11.09
C ASN A 202 13.94 18.20 -10.36
N GLY A 203 13.45 17.03 -10.80
CA GLY A 203 13.76 15.75 -10.17
C GLY A 203 12.94 15.44 -8.92
N GLU A 204 12.12 16.35 -8.47
CA GLU A 204 11.16 16.17 -7.39
C GLU A 204 9.85 15.57 -7.92
N VAL A 205 9.11 14.85 -7.08
CA VAL A 205 7.84 14.23 -7.40
C VAL A 205 6.72 15.12 -6.87
N ASP A 206 5.69 15.41 -7.68
CA ASP A 206 4.49 16.11 -7.26
C ASP A 206 3.53 15.19 -6.48
N TRP A 207 2.50 15.80 -5.90
CA TRP A 207 1.51 15.08 -5.11
C TRP A 207 0.78 14.00 -5.91
N VAL A 208 0.27 14.35 -7.11
CA VAL A 208 -0.60 13.44 -7.88
C VAL A 208 0.16 12.25 -8.49
N TYR A 209 1.45 12.42 -8.86
CA TYR A 209 2.29 11.31 -9.29
C TYR A 209 2.66 10.39 -8.11
N ALA A 210 2.93 10.97 -6.95
CA ALA A 210 3.24 10.19 -5.75
C ALA A 210 2.04 9.36 -5.32
N GLU A 211 0.85 9.93 -5.30
CA GLU A 211 -0.38 9.27 -4.86
C GLU A 211 -0.88 8.25 -5.90
N GLU A 212 -1.14 8.68 -7.14
CA GLU A 212 -1.90 7.91 -8.10
C GLU A 212 -1.06 7.04 -9.05
N LEU A 213 0.19 7.41 -9.27
CA LEU A 213 1.11 6.66 -10.10
C LEU A 213 2.20 5.94 -9.30
N SER A 214 2.15 6.04 -7.97
CA SER A 214 3.14 5.43 -7.07
C SER A 214 4.58 5.80 -7.42
N VAL A 215 4.81 7.01 -7.95
CA VAL A 215 6.15 7.52 -8.21
C VAL A 215 6.80 7.92 -6.89
N ARG A 216 8.02 7.47 -6.64
CA ARG A 216 8.77 7.77 -5.40
C ARG A 216 10.02 8.57 -5.66
N SER A 217 10.44 8.66 -6.91
CA SER A 217 11.62 9.41 -7.32
C SER A 217 11.54 9.80 -8.79
N ASN A 218 12.00 11.00 -9.08
CA ASN A 218 12.04 11.59 -10.42
C ASN A 218 13.46 11.89 -10.91
N TYR A 219 14.50 11.20 -10.38
CA TYR A 219 15.83 11.24 -10.97
C TYR A 219 16.61 9.95 -10.73
N PHE A 220 17.49 9.58 -11.67
CA PHE A 220 18.27 8.34 -11.64
C PHE A 220 19.67 8.54 -12.22
N TRP A 221 20.69 8.04 -11.52
CA TRP A 221 22.06 7.99 -12.00
C TRP A 221 22.23 7.08 -13.23
N SER A 222 23.07 7.48 -14.19
CA SER A 222 23.55 6.55 -15.22
C SER A 222 24.39 5.45 -14.56
N PRO A 223 24.47 4.23 -15.16
CA PRO A 223 25.23 3.12 -14.59
C PRO A 223 26.72 3.46 -14.38
N ASP A 224 27.32 4.31 -15.21
CA ASP A 224 28.72 4.79 -15.05
C ASP A 224 28.87 5.96 -14.07
N GLY A 225 27.77 6.51 -13.54
CA GLY A 225 27.75 7.63 -12.60
C GLY A 225 28.19 8.98 -13.18
N ARG A 226 28.13 9.15 -14.52
CA ARG A 226 28.51 10.40 -15.19
C ARG A 226 27.37 11.34 -15.45
N ASP A 227 26.17 10.82 -15.68
CA ASP A 227 24.97 11.57 -15.99
C ASP A 227 23.85 11.23 -15.00
N ILE A 228 22.89 12.15 -14.87
CA ILE A 228 21.64 11.94 -14.16
C ILE A 228 20.49 12.24 -15.10
N ALA A 229 19.56 11.29 -15.25
CA ALA A 229 18.28 11.52 -15.89
C ALA A 229 17.31 12.03 -14.84
N PHE A 230 16.49 13.03 -15.17
CA PHE A 230 15.49 13.59 -14.27
C PHE A 230 14.24 14.06 -15.00
N LEU A 231 13.10 14.00 -14.31
CA LEU A 231 11.86 14.59 -14.79
C LEU A 231 11.75 16.03 -14.26
N ARG A 232 11.44 16.98 -15.16
CA ARG A 232 10.97 18.32 -14.79
C ARG A 232 9.46 18.32 -14.86
N MET A 233 8.82 18.86 -13.82
CA MET A 233 7.38 19.05 -13.74
C MET A 233 7.07 20.54 -13.61
N ASP A 234 6.22 21.07 -14.49
CA ASP A 234 5.75 22.46 -14.46
C ASP A 234 4.30 22.47 -13.98
N GLU A 235 4.10 22.91 -12.75
CA GLU A 235 2.83 23.01 -12.04
C GLU A 235 2.24 24.43 -12.02
N SER A 236 2.82 25.37 -12.79
CA SER A 236 2.42 26.78 -12.77
C SER A 236 0.93 27.01 -13.12
N LYS A 237 0.30 26.02 -13.75
CA LYS A 237 -1.12 26.08 -14.14
C LYS A 237 -2.03 25.20 -13.28
N ILE A 238 -1.46 24.48 -12.30
CA ILE A 238 -2.23 23.61 -11.42
C ILE A 238 -2.89 24.45 -10.33
N PRO A 239 -4.22 24.30 -10.11
CA PRO A 239 -4.89 24.96 -9.01
C PRO A 239 -4.32 24.51 -7.67
N ALA A 240 -4.17 25.46 -6.74
CA ALA A 240 -3.75 25.19 -5.39
C ALA A 240 -4.97 25.09 -4.46
N TYR A 241 -5.06 23.99 -3.72
CA TYR A 241 -6.13 23.77 -2.75
C TYR A 241 -5.69 24.29 -1.36
N PRO A 242 -6.51 25.10 -0.66
CA PRO A 242 -6.17 25.61 0.67
C PRO A 242 -6.48 24.57 1.75
N ILE A 243 -5.49 24.25 2.57
CA ILE A 243 -5.63 23.41 3.77
C ILE A 243 -5.44 24.29 4.98
N VAL A 244 -6.48 24.42 5.80
CA VAL A 244 -6.53 25.39 6.91
C VAL A 244 -6.22 24.70 8.23
N ASN A 245 -5.17 25.16 8.90
CA ASN A 245 -4.92 24.81 10.31
C ASN A 245 -5.69 25.77 11.21
N TRP A 246 -6.75 25.28 11.84
CA TRP A 246 -7.66 26.04 12.69
C TRP A 246 -7.19 26.18 14.16
N MET A 247 -6.12 25.47 14.57
CA MET A 247 -5.74 25.36 15.98
C MET A 247 -5.04 26.61 16.55
N PRO A 248 -4.20 27.37 15.80
CA PRO A 248 -3.64 28.60 16.29
C PRO A 248 -4.69 29.71 16.47
N THR A 249 -4.44 30.68 17.36
CA THR A 249 -5.30 31.88 17.53
C THR A 249 -5.56 32.60 16.21
N HIS A 250 -4.55 32.63 15.34
CA HIS A 250 -4.67 33.10 13.95
C HIS A 250 -4.49 31.87 13.06
N PRO A 251 -5.55 31.36 12.43
CA PRO A 251 -5.46 30.22 11.53
C PRO A 251 -4.42 30.44 10.43
N THR A 252 -3.69 29.39 10.08
CA THR A 252 -2.75 29.39 8.97
C THR A 252 -3.28 28.57 7.81
N VAL A 253 -2.81 28.84 6.59
CA VAL A 253 -3.24 28.14 5.38
C VAL A 253 -1.99 27.63 4.66
N ASP A 254 -1.97 26.35 4.38
CA ASP A 254 -1.06 25.73 3.43
C ASP A 254 -1.77 25.53 2.10
N PHE A 255 -1.00 25.55 1.01
CA PHE A 255 -1.55 25.32 -0.32
C PHE A 255 -0.93 24.05 -0.93
N GLU A 256 -1.78 23.14 -1.40
CA GLU A 256 -1.37 21.92 -2.12
C GLU A 256 -1.72 22.05 -3.60
N LYS A 257 -0.75 21.81 -4.49
CA LYS A 257 -1.03 21.71 -5.92
C LYS A 257 -1.78 20.40 -6.18
N TYR A 258 -3.05 20.54 -6.56
CA TYR A 258 -3.95 19.40 -6.67
C TYR A 258 -4.85 19.54 -7.91
N PRO A 259 -4.51 18.87 -9.02
CA PRO A 259 -5.35 18.88 -10.21
C PRO A 259 -6.60 18.03 -9.98
N LYS A 260 -7.78 18.64 -10.01
CA LYS A 260 -9.05 17.93 -9.97
C LYS A 260 -9.42 17.39 -11.34
N ALA A 261 -10.40 16.47 -11.40
CA ALA A 261 -10.90 15.93 -12.65
C ALA A 261 -11.33 17.05 -13.61
N GLY A 262 -10.72 17.07 -14.80
CA GLY A 262 -10.93 18.11 -15.83
C GLY A 262 -9.93 19.26 -15.80
N ASP A 263 -9.17 19.44 -14.71
CA ASP A 263 -8.09 20.44 -14.65
C ASP A 263 -6.91 20.05 -15.54
N LEU A 264 -5.99 21.00 -15.77
CA LEU A 264 -4.71 20.69 -16.39
C LEU A 264 -3.84 19.86 -15.44
N ASN A 265 -3.04 18.95 -16.01
CA ASN A 265 -2.02 18.20 -15.30
C ASN A 265 -0.66 18.89 -15.43
N PRO A 266 0.34 18.55 -14.56
CA PRO A 266 1.70 19.05 -14.70
C PRO A 266 2.27 18.79 -16.08
N VAL A 267 2.94 19.79 -16.68
CA VAL A 267 3.67 19.59 -17.94
C VAL A 267 5.01 18.97 -17.66
N VAL A 268 5.24 17.76 -18.16
CA VAL A 268 6.42 16.96 -17.84
C VAL A 268 7.45 16.93 -18.97
N ARG A 269 8.74 16.97 -18.62
CA ARG A 269 9.85 16.85 -19.57
C ARG A 269 11.00 16.03 -19.00
N LEU A 270 11.42 15.00 -19.74
CA LEU A 270 12.59 14.19 -19.38
C LEU A 270 13.88 14.86 -19.84
N GLY A 271 14.81 15.05 -18.91
CA GLY A 271 16.12 15.66 -19.16
C GLY A 271 17.27 14.78 -18.68
N VAL A 272 18.47 15.04 -19.24
CA VAL A 272 19.72 14.43 -18.80
C VAL A 272 20.74 15.56 -18.56
N VAL A 273 21.34 15.56 -17.36
CA VAL A 273 22.39 16.51 -16.98
C VAL A 273 23.64 15.75 -16.56
N SER A 274 24.82 16.29 -16.89
CA SER A 274 26.07 15.72 -16.39
C SER A 274 26.22 15.93 -14.90
N ALA A 275 26.67 14.93 -14.18
CA ALA A 275 27.01 15.04 -12.74
C ALA A 275 28.17 16.01 -12.46
N SER A 276 28.81 16.54 -13.50
CA SER A 276 29.80 17.62 -13.44
C SER A 276 29.21 18.99 -13.79
N GLY A 277 27.88 19.08 -13.92
CA GLY A 277 27.17 20.28 -14.32
C GLY A 277 27.14 20.48 -15.83
N GLY A 278 26.55 21.61 -16.24
CA GLY A 278 26.42 21.97 -17.65
C GLY A 278 24.96 22.06 -18.09
N LYS A 279 24.74 22.09 -19.40
CA LYS A 279 23.38 22.24 -19.96
C LYS A 279 22.63 20.91 -19.93
N THR A 280 21.37 20.96 -19.52
CA THR A 280 20.44 19.83 -19.64
C THR A 280 20.19 19.50 -21.12
N ARG A 281 20.32 18.23 -21.45
CA ARG A 281 19.92 17.66 -22.74
C ARG A 281 18.50 17.12 -22.60
N TRP A 282 17.56 17.70 -23.33
CA TRP A 282 16.17 17.27 -23.28
C TRP A 282 15.92 16.10 -24.24
N ILE A 283 15.15 15.12 -23.76
CA ILE A 283 14.74 13.96 -24.54
C ILE A 283 13.49 14.30 -25.35
N SER A 284 13.48 13.92 -26.62
CA SER A 284 12.35 14.02 -27.53
C SER A 284 11.67 12.64 -27.67
N PRO A 285 10.37 12.57 -27.81
CA PRO A 285 9.39 13.62 -27.94
C PRO A 285 8.89 14.09 -26.58
N ALA A 286 9.14 15.35 -26.23
CA ALA A 286 8.44 15.99 -25.13
C ALA A 286 7.27 16.76 -25.77
N GLN A 287 6.18 16.08 -26.19
CA GLN A 287 5.43 16.71 -27.22
C GLN A 287 4.01 17.04 -26.93
N ASP A 288 3.33 16.26 -26.12
CA ASP A 288 2.01 16.60 -25.67
C ASP A 288 2.08 17.18 -24.26
N ALA A 289 1.47 18.32 -24.05
CA ALA A 289 1.31 18.90 -22.74
C ALA A 289 0.38 18.06 -21.83
N ASP A 290 -0.26 17.03 -22.37
CA ASP A 290 -1.32 16.26 -21.72
C ASP A 290 -1.00 14.76 -21.70
N ILE A 291 0.20 14.44 -21.23
CA ILE A 291 0.71 13.08 -21.02
C ILE A 291 1.30 12.92 -19.63
N TYR A 292 1.44 11.66 -19.22
CA TYR A 292 2.22 11.30 -18.04
C TYR A 292 3.50 10.55 -18.45
N ILE A 293 4.61 10.78 -17.72
CA ILE A 293 5.84 9.96 -17.79
C ILE A 293 6.01 9.30 -16.42
N PRO A 294 5.27 8.23 -16.14
CA PRO A 294 5.22 7.64 -14.80
C PRO A 294 6.47 6.86 -14.43
N ARG A 295 7.21 6.35 -15.40
CA ARG A 295 8.43 5.56 -15.16
C ARG A 295 9.49 5.86 -16.21
N PHE A 296 10.74 5.94 -15.78
CA PHE A 296 11.91 6.04 -16.63
C PHE A 296 13.16 5.53 -15.92
N GLY A 297 14.20 5.27 -16.67
CA GLY A 297 15.47 4.80 -16.12
C GLY A 297 16.48 4.51 -17.22
N TRP A 298 17.54 3.80 -16.89
CA TRP A 298 18.63 3.49 -17.78
C TRP A 298 18.58 2.04 -18.27
N VAL A 299 18.65 1.85 -19.59
CA VAL A 299 18.93 0.54 -20.18
C VAL A 299 20.42 0.22 -20.01
N ARG A 300 21.28 1.22 -20.25
CA ARG A 300 22.74 1.24 -20.08
C ARG A 300 23.25 2.67 -20.24
N ASP A 301 24.56 2.86 -20.11
CA ASP A 301 25.18 4.15 -20.40
C ASP A 301 24.81 4.65 -21.78
N GLY A 302 24.37 5.91 -21.86
CA GLY A 302 23.94 6.56 -23.08
C GLY A 302 22.57 6.16 -23.63
N LEU A 303 21.86 5.22 -23.00
CA LEU A 303 20.54 4.76 -23.44
C LEU A 303 19.54 4.74 -22.29
N LEU A 304 18.51 5.58 -22.40
CA LEU A 304 17.36 5.62 -21.48
C LEU A 304 16.20 4.76 -22.00
N TRP A 305 15.34 4.36 -21.07
CA TRP A 305 13.97 3.94 -21.33
C TRP A 305 13.00 4.83 -20.58
N PHE A 306 11.79 5.02 -21.11
CA PHE A 306 10.71 5.71 -20.40
C PHE A 306 9.33 5.28 -20.92
N GLN A 307 8.34 5.36 -20.06
CA GLN A 307 6.95 5.10 -20.38
C GLN A 307 6.20 6.41 -20.58
N VAL A 308 5.33 6.44 -21.58
CA VAL A 308 4.42 7.55 -21.85
C VAL A 308 3.00 7.03 -21.79
N LEU A 309 2.24 7.50 -20.79
CA LEU A 309 0.83 7.20 -20.63
C LEU A 309 0.01 8.41 -21.12
N ASN A 310 -0.99 8.18 -21.98
CA ASN A 310 -1.89 9.26 -22.39
C ASN A 310 -2.87 9.63 -21.26
N ARG A 311 -3.49 10.81 -21.34
CA ARG A 311 -4.41 11.30 -20.30
C ARG A 311 -5.60 10.36 -20.06
N ALA A 312 -6.17 9.75 -21.10
CA ALA A 312 -7.26 8.78 -20.97
C ALA A 312 -6.81 7.46 -20.32
N GLN A 313 -5.50 7.26 -20.13
CA GLN A 313 -4.86 6.10 -19.52
C GLN A 313 -5.23 4.76 -20.16
N ASP A 314 -5.62 4.78 -21.43
CA ASP A 314 -5.97 3.60 -22.24
C ASP A 314 -4.85 3.21 -23.21
N LYS A 315 -3.74 3.97 -23.22
CA LYS A 315 -2.56 3.74 -24.06
C LYS A 315 -1.28 4.05 -23.30
N LEU A 316 -0.36 3.06 -23.25
CA LEU A 316 0.99 3.16 -22.67
C LEU A 316 2.01 2.82 -23.74
N ASP A 317 2.91 3.75 -24.03
CA ASP A 317 4.04 3.56 -24.95
C ASP A 317 5.36 3.42 -24.19
N LEU A 318 6.17 2.40 -24.50
CA LEU A 318 7.56 2.30 -24.06
C LEU A 318 8.48 2.91 -25.10
N TYR A 319 9.36 3.81 -24.68
CA TYR A 319 10.38 4.44 -25.50
C TYR A 319 11.79 4.09 -25.05
N PHE A 320 12.72 4.00 -26.02
CA PHE A 320 14.16 4.11 -25.75
C PHE A 320 14.66 5.43 -26.33
N ALA A 321 15.71 6.02 -25.68
CA ALA A 321 16.30 7.27 -26.11
C ALA A 321 17.83 7.30 -25.99
N ASP A 322 18.50 7.79 -27.04
CA ASP A 322 19.94 8.11 -27.00
C ASP A 322 20.14 9.44 -26.26
N THR A 323 20.84 9.41 -25.16
CA THR A 323 21.02 10.58 -24.27
C THR A 323 21.97 11.64 -24.86
N ARG A 324 22.78 11.33 -25.87
CA ARG A 324 23.69 12.27 -26.51
C ARG A 324 22.95 13.12 -27.55
N THR A 325 22.02 12.50 -28.29
CA THR A 325 21.27 13.16 -29.38
C THR A 325 19.91 13.68 -28.88
N GLY A 326 19.38 13.12 -27.80
CA GLY A 326 18.02 13.36 -27.31
C GLY A 326 16.94 12.70 -28.16
N GLN A 327 17.31 11.96 -29.20
CA GLN A 327 16.34 11.24 -30.05
C GLN A 327 15.82 10.00 -29.36
N SER A 328 14.52 9.73 -29.53
CA SER A 328 13.88 8.54 -28.99
C SER A 328 13.15 7.74 -30.05
N ARG A 329 12.91 6.47 -29.73
CA ARG A 329 12.10 5.56 -30.53
C ARG A 329 11.11 4.84 -29.62
N LYS A 330 9.88 4.70 -30.11
CA LYS A 330 8.87 3.87 -29.49
C LYS A 330 9.20 2.39 -29.75
N MET A 331 9.30 1.61 -28.68
CA MET A 331 9.68 0.21 -28.70
C MET A 331 8.46 -0.71 -28.73
N LEU A 332 7.40 -0.38 -28.02
CA LEU A 332 6.12 -1.09 -28.00
C LEU A 332 4.98 -0.18 -27.54
N THR A 333 3.76 -0.59 -27.77
CA THR A 333 2.53 0.07 -27.33
C THR A 333 1.63 -0.96 -26.66
N GLU A 334 1.09 -0.61 -25.49
CA GLU A 334 -0.05 -1.29 -24.86
C GLU A 334 -1.30 -0.42 -25.05
N THR A 335 -2.43 -1.07 -25.37
CA THR A 335 -3.72 -0.40 -25.45
C THR A 335 -4.80 -1.24 -24.78
N ALA A 336 -5.82 -0.59 -24.25
CA ALA A 336 -6.95 -1.26 -23.63
C ALA A 336 -8.27 -0.61 -24.04
N ALA A 337 -8.94 -1.18 -25.04
CA ALA A 337 -10.27 -0.70 -25.44
C ALA A 337 -11.27 -0.88 -24.27
N ASN A 338 -12.00 0.19 -23.93
CA ASN A 338 -12.99 0.22 -22.85
C ASN A 338 -12.42 -0.19 -21.46
N ALA A 339 -11.13 0.06 -21.24
CA ALA A 339 -10.40 -0.24 -20.02
C ALA A 339 -9.29 0.79 -19.86
N TRP A 340 -8.47 0.65 -18.83
CA TRP A 340 -7.22 1.38 -18.69
C TRP A 340 -6.02 0.46 -18.89
N VAL A 341 -4.84 1.01 -19.08
CA VAL A 341 -3.56 0.29 -19.06
C VAL A 341 -2.85 0.62 -17.77
N TYR A 342 -2.42 -0.40 -17.04
CA TYR A 342 -1.59 -0.17 -15.86
C TYR A 342 -0.20 0.33 -16.23
N VAL A 343 0.33 1.25 -15.44
CA VAL A 343 1.75 1.60 -15.46
C VAL A 343 2.56 0.33 -15.17
N ASN A 344 3.62 0.13 -15.94
CA ASN A 344 4.42 -1.08 -15.82
C ASN A 344 5.59 -0.86 -14.86
N ASP A 345 5.47 -1.37 -13.62
CA ASP A 345 6.50 -1.29 -12.59
C ASP A 345 7.59 -2.36 -12.74
N ASP A 346 7.32 -3.40 -13.50
CA ASP A 346 8.15 -4.59 -13.62
C ASP A 346 8.93 -4.68 -14.92
N PHE A 347 9.09 -3.54 -15.63
CA PHE A 347 10.04 -3.46 -16.71
C PHE A 347 11.45 -3.75 -16.19
N ARG A 348 12.07 -4.84 -16.65
CA ARG A 348 13.42 -5.25 -16.24
C ARG A 348 14.26 -5.59 -17.46
N VAL A 349 15.34 -4.86 -17.68
CA VAL A 349 16.34 -5.21 -18.67
C VAL A 349 17.22 -6.31 -18.12
N LEU A 350 17.39 -7.40 -18.89
CA LEU A 350 18.26 -8.53 -18.51
C LEU A 350 19.74 -8.12 -18.59
N LYS A 351 20.60 -8.79 -17.82
CA LYS A 351 22.07 -8.52 -17.84
C LYS A 351 22.72 -8.73 -19.21
N SER A 352 22.12 -9.52 -20.11
CA SER A 352 22.53 -9.64 -21.50
C SER A 352 22.48 -8.30 -22.25
N GLY A 353 21.61 -7.38 -21.83
CA GLY A 353 21.48 -6.03 -22.36
C GLY A 353 20.83 -5.94 -23.74
N ASP A 354 20.12 -6.97 -24.16
CA ASP A 354 19.39 -7.09 -25.43
C ASP A 354 17.96 -7.60 -25.27
N ARG A 355 17.54 -7.90 -24.05
CA ARG A 355 16.19 -8.41 -23.72
C ARG A 355 15.63 -7.71 -22.48
N PHE A 356 14.32 -7.70 -22.37
CA PHE A 356 13.63 -7.19 -21.20
C PHE A 356 12.32 -7.95 -20.90
N LEU A 357 11.91 -7.97 -19.62
CA LEU A 357 10.61 -8.43 -19.17
C LEU A 357 9.59 -7.31 -19.29
N TRP A 358 8.36 -7.69 -19.66
CA TRP A 358 7.22 -6.80 -19.77
C TRP A 358 5.94 -7.47 -19.28
N PRO A 359 5.36 -7.11 -18.13
CA PRO A 359 4.02 -7.53 -17.73
C PRO A 359 2.96 -6.85 -18.60
N SER A 360 1.90 -7.58 -18.92
CA SER A 360 0.77 -7.04 -19.68
C SER A 360 -0.49 -7.86 -19.41
N TRP A 361 -1.63 -7.20 -19.34
CA TRP A 361 -2.93 -7.86 -19.27
C TRP A 361 -3.69 -7.92 -20.60
N ARG A 362 -2.95 -7.87 -21.71
CA ARG A 362 -3.50 -7.89 -23.09
C ARG A 362 -4.39 -9.11 -23.33
N ASP A 363 -4.10 -10.24 -22.71
CA ASP A 363 -4.87 -11.49 -22.79
C ASP A 363 -5.96 -11.61 -21.70
N GLY A 364 -6.31 -10.53 -21.02
CA GLY A 364 -7.38 -10.49 -20.03
C GLY A 364 -6.95 -10.61 -18.59
N ALA A 365 -5.76 -11.16 -18.32
CA ALA A 365 -5.10 -11.18 -17.02
C ALA A 365 -3.63 -10.78 -17.20
N THR A 366 -3.02 -10.20 -16.17
CA THR A 366 -1.62 -9.77 -16.22
C THR A 366 -0.71 -11.00 -16.31
N GLN A 367 0.05 -11.09 -17.41
CA GLN A 367 1.01 -12.16 -17.67
C GLN A 367 2.39 -11.56 -17.99
N LEU A 368 3.45 -12.37 -17.89
CA LEU A 368 4.82 -11.97 -18.18
C LEU A 368 5.20 -12.29 -19.63
N TYR A 369 5.84 -11.32 -20.30
CA TYR A 369 6.33 -11.44 -21.66
C TYR A 369 7.82 -11.09 -21.71
N LEU A 370 8.57 -11.80 -22.56
CA LEU A 370 9.97 -11.55 -22.87
C LEU A 370 10.08 -10.91 -24.24
N TYR A 371 10.73 -9.75 -24.28
CA TYR A 371 11.04 -9.02 -25.50
C TYR A 371 12.53 -8.93 -25.73
N SER A 372 12.93 -8.80 -27.00
CA SER A 372 14.31 -8.50 -27.42
C SER A 372 14.39 -7.23 -28.25
N PHE A 373 15.60 -6.67 -28.32
CA PHE A 373 15.92 -5.53 -29.15
C PHE A 373 17.38 -5.61 -29.64
N ASN A 374 17.69 -4.88 -30.70
CA ASN A 374 19.07 -4.86 -31.23
C ASN A 374 19.97 -4.06 -30.28
N LYS A 375 20.89 -4.75 -29.59
CA LYS A 375 21.82 -4.13 -28.65
C LYS A 375 22.75 -3.08 -29.31
N ALA A 376 23.20 -3.32 -30.54
CA ALA A 376 24.12 -2.42 -31.23
C ALA A 376 23.41 -1.16 -31.76
N THR A 377 22.18 -1.31 -32.25
CA THR A 377 21.36 -0.23 -32.83
C THR A 377 19.97 -0.22 -32.21
N PRO A 378 19.82 0.11 -30.89
CA PRO A 378 18.57 -0.08 -30.16
C PRO A 378 17.40 0.80 -30.64
N LEU A 379 17.72 1.88 -31.38
CA LEU A 379 16.70 2.77 -31.96
C LEU A 379 16.40 2.46 -33.45
N ALA A 380 16.93 1.38 -34.02
CA ALA A 380 16.73 1.07 -35.44
C ALA A 380 15.39 0.37 -35.73
N SER A 381 14.87 -0.40 -34.78
CA SER A 381 13.62 -1.17 -34.91
C SER A 381 12.85 -1.18 -33.59
N ASP A 382 11.57 -1.53 -33.64
CA ASP A 382 10.76 -1.81 -32.47
C ASP A 382 11.27 -3.05 -31.73
N ALA A 383 10.87 -3.23 -30.49
CA ALA A 383 11.16 -4.44 -29.73
C ALA A 383 10.38 -5.63 -30.33
N HIS A 384 11.01 -6.79 -30.31
CA HIS A 384 10.44 -8.04 -30.81
C HIS A 384 9.95 -8.89 -29.64
N LEU A 385 8.69 -9.32 -29.67
CA LEU A 385 8.16 -10.29 -28.71
C LEU A 385 8.79 -11.65 -28.98
N GLU A 386 9.63 -12.12 -28.06
CA GLU A 386 10.21 -13.46 -28.14
C GLU A 386 9.25 -14.53 -27.64
N ARG A 387 8.60 -14.25 -26.48
CA ARG A 387 7.82 -15.27 -25.79
C ARG A 387 6.91 -14.71 -24.71
N GLN A 388 5.77 -15.37 -24.51
CA GLN A 388 4.97 -15.28 -23.30
C GLN A 388 5.52 -16.29 -22.28
N LEU A 389 5.86 -15.85 -21.06
CA LEU A 389 6.45 -16.68 -20.01
C LEU A 389 5.41 -17.35 -19.12
N THR A 390 4.29 -16.64 -18.85
CA THR A 390 3.19 -17.15 -18.04
C THR A 390 1.88 -17.10 -18.81
N GLN A 391 0.98 -18.04 -18.52
CA GLN A 391 -0.32 -18.14 -19.17
C GLN A 391 -1.34 -18.77 -18.22
N GLY A 392 -2.57 -18.30 -18.20
CA GLY A 392 -3.67 -18.86 -17.41
C GLY A 392 -4.64 -17.83 -16.91
N ASP A 393 -5.67 -18.27 -16.21
CA ASP A 393 -6.71 -17.41 -15.61
C ASP A 393 -6.29 -17.00 -14.19
N PHE A 394 -5.14 -16.33 -14.10
CA PHE A 394 -4.60 -15.74 -12.86
C PHE A 394 -3.81 -14.47 -13.16
N GLU A 395 -3.67 -13.61 -12.15
CA GLU A 395 -2.90 -12.37 -12.25
C GLU A 395 -1.46 -12.58 -11.74
N VAL A 396 -0.48 -12.17 -12.53
CA VAL A 396 0.84 -11.84 -12.03
C VAL A 396 0.74 -10.48 -11.35
N LEU A 397 1.07 -10.42 -10.08
CA LEU A 397 0.89 -9.25 -9.22
C LEU A 397 2.18 -8.44 -9.02
N GLY A 398 3.29 -8.92 -9.55
CA GLY A 398 4.57 -8.22 -9.55
C GLY A 398 5.76 -9.16 -9.65
N VAL A 399 6.81 -8.72 -10.36
CA VAL A 399 8.10 -9.40 -10.43
C VAL A 399 8.89 -9.11 -9.16
N LYS A 400 9.24 -10.15 -8.41
CA LYS A 400 9.91 -10.06 -7.10
C LYS A 400 11.43 -10.24 -7.18
N GLY A 401 11.91 -10.93 -8.22
CA GLY A 401 13.34 -11.17 -8.40
C GLY A 401 13.69 -11.75 -9.78
N LEU A 402 14.97 -11.70 -10.11
CA LEU A 402 15.53 -12.25 -11.34
C LEU A 402 16.88 -12.88 -11.05
N ASP A 403 17.02 -14.18 -11.29
CA ASP A 403 18.32 -14.84 -11.38
C ASP A 403 18.71 -14.99 -12.85
N ASP A 404 19.44 -14.00 -13.35
CA ASP A 404 19.93 -14.00 -14.74
C ASP A 404 20.83 -15.21 -15.04
N SER A 405 21.57 -15.71 -14.05
CA SER A 405 22.51 -16.82 -14.22
C SER A 405 21.80 -18.16 -14.40
N ALA A 406 20.71 -18.37 -13.69
CA ALA A 406 19.83 -19.53 -13.79
C ALA A 406 18.73 -19.32 -14.85
N GLY A 407 18.55 -18.10 -15.36
CA GLY A 407 17.46 -17.75 -16.27
C GLY A 407 16.09 -17.89 -15.62
N LEU A 408 15.94 -17.53 -14.33
CA LEU A 408 14.72 -17.64 -13.56
C LEU A 408 14.12 -16.26 -13.24
N VAL A 409 12.82 -16.14 -13.38
CA VAL A 409 12.02 -14.99 -12.95
C VAL A 409 11.16 -15.43 -11.78
N TYR A 410 11.25 -14.70 -10.67
CA TYR A 410 10.42 -14.87 -9.47
C TYR A 410 9.34 -13.80 -9.46
N PHE A 411 8.10 -14.18 -9.17
CA PHE A 411 6.96 -13.27 -9.19
C PHE A 411 5.88 -13.69 -8.20
N SER A 412 5.13 -12.71 -7.73
CA SER A 412 3.92 -12.94 -6.96
C SER A 412 2.73 -13.14 -7.89
N CYS A 413 1.86 -14.10 -7.59
CA CYS A 413 0.61 -14.30 -8.31
C CYS A 413 -0.49 -14.89 -7.41
N ASN A 414 -1.71 -14.88 -7.92
CA ASN A 414 -2.87 -15.44 -7.24
C ASN A 414 -3.42 -16.70 -7.93
N LYS A 415 -2.52 -17.51 -8.55
CA LYS A 415 -2.87 -18.66 -9.38
C LYS A 415 -3.71 -19.71 -8.67
N ASP A 416 -3.44 -19.98 -7.39
CA ASP A 416 -4.11 -21.02 -6.64
C ASP A 416 -5.48 -20.58 -6.10
N ASP A 417 -5.56 -19.33 -5.65
CA ASP A 417 -6.77 -18.69 -5.13
C ASP A 417 -6.67 -17.16 -5.29
N PRO A 418 -7.67 -16.50 -5.90
CA PRO A 418 -7.66 -15.02 -6.04
C PRO A 418 -7.55 -14.25 -4.73
N ARG A 419 -7.82 -14.90 -3.59
CA ARG A 419 -7.71 -14.33 -2.24
C ARG A 419 -6.32 -14.45 -1.64
N GLN A 420 -5.38 -15.10 -2.31
CA GLN A 420 -4.02 -15.37 -1.81
C GLN A 420 -2.95 -14.68 -2.68
N ARG A 421 -1.77 -14.58 -2.10
CA ARG A 421 -0.56 -14.08 -2.79
C ARG A 421 0.54 -15.12 -2.60
N GLN A 422 0.89 -15.81 -3.70
CA GLN A 422 1.87 -16.88 -3.68
C GLN A 422 3.09 -16.52 -4.51
N LEU A 423 4.28 -16.89 -4.03
CA LEU A 423 5.54 -16.73 -4.76
C LEU A 423 5.74 -17.89 -5.73
N TYR A 424 5.97 -17.56 -7.00
CA TYR A 424 6.23 -18.50 -8.09
C TYR A 424 7.54 -18.17 -8.80
N SER A 425 8.07 -19.14 -9.53
CA SER A 425 9.14 -18.94 -10.49
C SER A 425 8.80 -19.53 -11.85
N VAL A 426 9.40 -18.95 -12.91
CA VAL A 426 9.35 -19.47 -14.28
C VAL A 426 10.68 -19.22 -14.96
N LYS A 427 11.09 -20.11 -15.88
CA LYS A 427 12.30 -19.89 -16.69
C LYS A 427 12.03 -18.91 -17.80
N LEU A 428 13.11 -18.24 -18.27
CA LEU A 428 13.06 -17.33 -19.43
C LEU A 428 12.68 -18.04 -20.75
N ASP A 429 12.69 -19.37 -20.81
CA ASP A 429 12.17 -20.14 -21.92
C ASP A 429 10.67 -20.48 -21.77
N GLY A 430 10.01 -19.99 -20.71
CA GLY A 430 8.59 -20.23 -20.41
C GLY A 430 8.31 -21.59 -19.77
N SER A 431 9.31 -22.43 -19.54
CA SER A 431 9.15 -23.73 -18.87
C SER A 431 9.32 -23.62 -17.36
N GLY A 432 8.98 -24.68 -16.64
CA GLY A 432 9.29 -24.83 -15.23
C GLY A 432 8.51 -23.89 -14.30
N LEU A 433 7.27 -23.52 -14.66
CA LEU A 433 6.38 -22.78 -13.75
C LEU A 433 6.16 -23.58 -12.47
N GLN A 434 6.58 -23.05 -11.32
CA GLN A 434 6.45 -23.72 -10.04
C GLN A 434 6.23 -22.76 -8.89
N ARG A 435 5.44 -23.18 -7.90
CA ARG A 435 5.25 -22.46 -6.64
C ARG A 435 6.47 -22.63 -5.73
N ILE A 436 6.95 -21.54 -5.15
CA ILE A 436 8.07 -21.48 -4.20
C ILE A 436 7.56 -21.39 -2.76
N SER A 437 6.59 -20.52 -2.50
CA SER A 437 5.94 -20.38 -1.19
C SER A 437 5.17 -21.66 -0.84
N ARG A 438 5.18 -22.05 0.44
CA ARG A 438 4.62 -23.36 0.87
C ARG A 438 3.29 -23.24 1.60
N GLU A 439 3.08 -22.15 2.33
CA GLU A 439 1.91 -21.97 3.18
C GLU A 439 0.77 -21.27 2.43
N GLU A 440 -0.46 -21.55 2.85
CA GLU A 440 -1.64 -20.89 2.35
C GLU A 440 -1.79 -19.52 3.04
N GLY A 441 -1.89 -18.44 2.27
CA GLY A 441 -1.96 -17.08 2.79
C GLY A 441 -1.38 -16.08 1.82
N SER A 442 -0.88 -14.98 2.36
CA SER A 442 -0.26 -13.91 1.58
C SER A 442 1.22 -13.81 1.90
N HIS A 443 2.03 -13.95 0.86
CA HIS A 443 3.48 -13.80 0.87
C HIS A 443 3.87 -12.53 0.15
N ASP A 444 4.69 -11.70 0.79
CA ASP A 444 5.32 -10.53 0.16
C ASP A 444 6.84 -10.68 0.21
N ALA A 445 7.39 -11.14 -0.91
CA ALA A 445 8.80 -11.46 -1.05
C ALA A 445 9.57 -10.33 -1.72
N THR A 446 10.80 -10.06 -1.25
CA THR A 446 11.77 -9.18 -1.91
C THR A 446 13.11 -9.88 -2.00
N PHE A 447 13.61 -10.04 -3.23
CA PHE A 447 14.86 -10.72 -3.51
C PHE A 447 16.08 -9.82 -3.34
N SER A 448 17.22 -10.44 -3.00
CA SER A 448 18.54 -9.86 -3.14
C SER A 448 18.87 -9.63 -4.62
N ASP A 449 19.80 -8.72 -4.92
CA ASP A 449 20.15 -8.34 -6.30
C ASP A 449 20.71 -9.50 -7.15
N ASP A 450 21.27 -10.54 -6.49
CA ASP A 450 21.77 -11.75 -7.16
C ASP A 450 20.67 -12.81 -7.41
N GLY A 451 19.44 -12.60 -6.90
CA GLY A 451 18.30 -13.51 -7.05
C GLY A 451 18.39 -14.80 -6.23
N LYS A 452 19.33 -14.93 -5.28
CA LYS A 452 19.56 -16.18 -4.54
C LYS A 452 18.89 -16.25 -3.18
N HIS A 453 18.61 -15.10 -2.59
CA HIS A 453 17.93 -14.98 -1.30
C HIS A 453 16.76 -14.03 -1.41
N TYR A 454 15.77 -14.21 -0.54
CA TYR A 454 14.68 -13.24 -0.38
C TYR A 454 14.27 -13.15 1.08
N TYR A 455 13.72 -12.02 1.47
CA TYR A 455 12.91 -11.98 2.68
C TYR A 455 11.44 -12.10 2.30
N ASP A 456 10.67 -12.71 3.19
CA ASP A 456 9.25 -12.96 3.02
C ASP A 456 8.49 -12.46 4.25
N THR A 457 7.57 -11.53 4.04
CA THR A 457 6.57 -11.16 5.03
C THR A 457 5.31 -11.96 4.76
N PHE A 458 5.06 -12.95 5.61
CA PHE A 458 3.92 -13.86 5.48
C PHE A 458 2.85 -13.57 6.52
N SER A 459 1.58 -13.69 6.12
CA SER A 459 0.44 -13.79 7.03
C SER A 459 -0.70 -14.58 6.41
N ALA A 460 -1.64 -15.06 7.24
CA ALA A 460 -2.91 -15.63 6.80
C ALA A 460 -4.04 -15.13 7.71
N LEU A 461 -5.28 -15.46 7.37
CA LEU A 461 -6.47 -14.87 8.02
C LEU A 461 -6.42 -14.89 9.55
N MET A 462 -5.90 -15.97 10.15
CA MET A 462 -5.75 -16.13 11.61
C MET A 462 -4.28 -16.27 12.05
N THR A 463 -3.35 -16.06 11.14
CA THR A 463 -1.92 -16.11 11.39
C THR A 463 -1.33 -14.72 11.27
N PRO A 464 -0.92 -14.09 12.40
CA PRO A 464 -0.31 -12.78 12.39
C PRO A 464 0.97 -12.73 11.55
N PRO A 465 1.43 -11.53 11.13
CA PRO A 465 2.62 -11.35 10.33
C PRO A 465 3.88 -11.97 10.95
N ARG A 466 4.73 -12.54 10.10
CA ARG A 466 6.10 -12.93 10.43
C ARG A 466 7.05 -12.54 9.30
N LEU A 467 8.30 -12.31 9.64
CA LEU A 467 9.39 -12.02 8.71
C LEU A 467 10.37 -13.19 8.68
N SER A 468 10.64 -13.70 7.51
CA SER A 468 11.62 -14.78 7.28
C SER A 468 12.66 -14.38 6.25
N ALA A 469 13.87 -14.89 6.36
CA ALA A 469 14.89 -14.83 5.31
C ALA A 469 15.04 -16.22 4.70
N CYS A 470 14.88 -16.30 3.37
CA CYS A 470 14.76 -17.54 2.61
C CYS A 470 15.81 -17.63 1.52
N ASP A 471 16.20 -18.86 1.14
CA ASP A 471 16.88 -19.11 -0.13
C ASP A 471 15.89 -19.18 -1.30
N SER A 472 16.39 -19.11 -2.52
CA SER A 472 15.55 -19.14 -3.73
C SER A 472 14.80 -20.46 -3.94
N ALA A 473 15.09 -21.52 -3.18
CA ALA A 473 14.37 -22.81 -3.16
C ALA A 473 13.23 -22.83 -2.12
N GLY A 474 13.08 -21.77 -1.31
CA GLY A 474 12.03 -21.63 -0.31
C GLY A 474 12.35 -22.30 1.04
N SER A 475 13.65 -22.46 1.38
CA SER A 475 14.08 -22.82 2.74
C SER A 475 14.31 -21.53 3.54
N CYS A 476 13.62 -21.40 4.68
CA CYS A 476 13.52 -20.13 5.40
C CYS A 476 14.02 -20.22 6.84
N ASN A 477 14.64 -19.13 7.30
CA ASN A 477 14.95 -18.86 8.70
C ASN A 477 13.99 -17.77 9.20
N ASN A 478 13.33 -18.01 10.33
CA ASN A 478 12.50 -17.02 10.96
C ASN A 478 13.35 -15.90 11.60
N ILE A 479 13.04 -14.65 11.30
CA ILE A 479 13.75 -13.45 11.74
C ILE A 479 12.97 -12.72 12.82
N TRP A 480 11.66 -12.63 12.64
CA TRP A 480 10.73 -11.97 13.55
C TRP A 480 9.34 -12.58 13.45
N GLU A 481 8.65 -12.68 14.58
CA GLU A 481 7.26 -13.12 14.68
C GLU A 481 6.45 -12.13 15.50
N SER A 482 5.18 -12.02 15.11
CA SER A 482 4.18 -11.33 15.93
C SER A 482 4.02 -11.99 17.31
N ARG A 483 3.50 -11.25 18.26
CA ARG A 483 3.11 -11.77 19.56
C ARG A 483 2.02 -12.83 19.41
N ASN A 484 1.97 -13.76 20.37
CA ASN A 484 0.89 -14.73 20.43
C ASN A 484 -0.45 -14.03 20.71
N VAL A 485 -1.39 -14.18 19.76
CA VAL A 485 -2.74 -13.60 19.81
C VAL A 485 -3.82 -14.56 20.31
N GLU A 486 -3.52 -15.85 20.52
CA GLU A 486 -4.47 -16.83 21.04
C GLU A 486 -5.19 -16.40 22.31
N PRO A 487 -4.54 -15.70 23.30
CA PRO A 487 -5.22 -15.24 24.50
C PRO A 487 -6.36 -14.26 24.26
N TYR A 488 -6.41 -13.63 23.08
CA TYR A 488 -7.53 -12.74 22.71
C TYR A 488 -8.77 -13.50 22.22
N GLY A 489 -8.67 -14.80 21.93
CA GLY A 489 -9.82 -15.64 21.52
C GLY A 489 -10.54 -15.09 20.30
N LEU A 490 -9.81 -14.77 19.24
CA LEU A 490 -10.35 -14.24 17.98
C LEU A 490 -11.19 -15.31 17.27
N THR A 491 -12.28 -14.89 16.65
CA THR A 491 -13.18 -15.78 15.88
C THR A 491 -12.76 -15.79 14.41
N PRO A 492 -12.49 -16.96 13.80
CA PRO A 492 -12.12 -17.01 12.39
C PRO A 492 -13.32 -16.67 11.48
N PRO A 493 -13.19 -15.66 10.59
CA PRO A 493 -14.18 -15.41 9.57
C PRO A 493 -14.26 -16.56 8.56
N LYS A 494 -15.40 -16.72 7.90
CA LYS A 494 -15.63 -17.75 6.87
C LYS A 494 -15.56 -17.12 5.49
N PHE A 495 -14.77 -17.69 4.59
CA PHE A 495 -14.83 -17.36 3.18
C PHE A 495 -16.08 -17.97 2.54
N LEU A 496 -16.75 -17.17 1.71
CA LEU A 496 -17.98 -17.52 1.00
C LEU A 496 -17.86 -17.13 -0.47
N GLU A 497 -18.70 -17.77 -1.30
CA GLU A 497 -18.81 -17.44 -2.72
C GLU A 497 -20.27 -17.10 -3.04
N PHE A 498 -20.45 -16.07 -3.84
CA PHE A 498 -21.72 -15.58 -4.29
C PHE A 498 -21.73 -15.40 -5.81
N LYS A 499 -22.89 -15.17 -6.41
CA LYS A 499 -23.01 -14.86 -7.81
C LYS A 499 -23.63 -13.48 -7.99
N ALA A 500 -22.95 -12.64 -8.81
CA ALA A 500 -23.57 -11.47 -9.35
C ALA A 500 -24.73 -11.84 -10.28
N ASN A 501 -25.59 -10.88 -10.65
CA ASN A 501 -26.75 -11.15 -11.49
C ASN A 501 -26.41 -11.71 -12.88
N ASP A 502 -25.19 -11.48 -13.37
CA ASP A 502 -24.69 -12.03 -14.65
C ASP A 502 -23.97 -13.37 -14.49
N GLY A 503 -23.97 -13.96 -13.28
CA GLY A 503 -23.30 -15.23 -12.97
C GLY A 503 -21.82 -15.10 -12.57
N THR A 504 -21.25 -13.89 -12.59
CA THR A 504 -19.86 -13.63 -12.14
C THR A 504 -19.69 -14.06 -10.69
N THR A 505 -18.60 -14.76 -10.36
CA THR A 505 -18.29 -15.16 -8.99
C THR A 505 -17.78 -13.95 -8.19
N LEU A 506 -18.40 -13.70 -7.03
CA LEU A 506 -17.99 -12.74 -6.03
C LEU A 506 -17.46 -13.49 -4.82
N TYR A 507 -16.32 -13.06 -4.28
CA TYR A 507 -15.78 -13.63 -3.04
C TYR A 507 -16.15 -12.76 -1.85
N GLY A 508 -16.65 -13.41 -0.79
CA GLY A 508 -17.06 -12.76 0.44
C GLY A 508 -16.46 -13.37 1.68
N GLN A 509 -16.62 -12.68 2.79
CA GLN A 509 -16.16 -13.08 4.13
C GLN A 509 -17.26 -12.76 5.14
N LEU A 510 -17.57 -13.73 6.00
CA LEU A 510 -18.57 -13.60 7.07
C LEU A 510 -17.95 -13.90 8.42
N LEU A 511 -18.02 -12.96 9.34
CA LEU A 511 -17.71 -13.14 10.76
C LEU A 511 -19.02 -13.18 11.53
N LEU A 512 -19.32 -14.31 12.17
CA LEU A 512 -20.48 -14.48 13.02
C LEU A 512 -20.15 -14.20 14.49
N PRO A 513 -21.08 -13.64 15.27
CA PRO A 513 -20.87 -13.48 16.69
C PRO A 513 -20.71 -14.84 17.39
N PRO A 514 -19.94 -14.91 18.50
CA PRO A 514 -19.90 -16.11 19.33
C PRO A 514 -21.29 -16.44 19.87
N ALA A 515 -21.59 -17.71 20.08
CA ALA A 515 -22.91 -18.17 20.51
C ALA A 515 -23.37 -17.50 21.82
N SER A 516 -22.44 -17.12 22.69
CA SER A 516 -22.73 -16.40 23.94
C SER A 516 -23.22 -14.96 23.74
N ALA A 517 -22.90 -14.34 22.61
CA ALA A 517 -23.30 -12.97 22.27
C ALA A 517 -24.56 -12.94 21.38
N ALA A 518 -24.92 -14.05 20.74
CA ALA A 518 -26.07 -14.12 19.85
C ALA A 518 -27.36 -14.34 20.64
N SER A 519 -28.30 -13.41 20.50
CA SER A 519 -29.66 -13.56 21.02
C SER A 519 -30.71 -13.25 19.96
N GLY A 520 -31.54 -14.21 19.58
CA GLY A 520 -32.55 -14.04 18.52
C GLY A 520 -31.98 -13.88 17.13
N LYS A 521 -32.57 -13.01 16.34
CA LYS A 521 -32.05 -12.64 15.00
C LYS A 521 -30.83 -11.71 15.15
N ILE A 522 -29.79 -11.98 14.36
CA ILE A 522 -28.48 -11.32 14.44
C ILE A 522 -28.45 -10.11 13.50
N PRO A 523 -28.22 -8.87 13.98
CA PRO A 523 -28.03 -7.72 13.12
C PRO A 523 -26.74 -7.84 12.32
N LEU A 524 -26.72 -7.25 11.12
CA LEU A 524 -25.63 -7.36 10.16
C LEU A 524 -24.98 -6.01 9.92
N ILE A 525 -23.65 -5.97 9.94
CA ILE A 525 -22.86 -4.83 9.49
C ILE A 525 -22.11 -5.23 8.22
N VAL A 526 -22.28 -4.46 7.15
CA VAL A 526 -21.56 -4.61 5.90
C VAL A 526 -20.35 -3.68 5.92
N ASN A 527 -19.15 -4.23 5.70
CA ASN A 527 -17.94 -3.48 5.46
C ASN A 527 -17.66 -3.43 3.96
N ILE A 528 -17.51 -2.22 3.40
CA ILE A 528 -17.34 -2.01 1.98
C ILE A 528 -16.17 -1.08 1.67
N TYR A 529 -15.43 -1.39 0.58
CA TYR A 529 -14.63 -0.41 -0.15
C TYR A 529 -15.22 -0.13 -1.53
N GLY A 530 -15.48 -1.17 -2.30
CA GLY A 530 -16.26 -1.14 -3.53
C GLY A 530 -15.52 -0.65 -4.77
N GLY A 531 -14.33 -0.08 -4.66
CA GLY A 531 -13.62 0.57 -5.76
C GLY A 531 -12.42 -0.21 -6.31
N PRO A 532 -11.80 0.28 -7.40
CA PRO A 532 -10.71 -0.42 -8.09
C PRO A 532 -9.36 -0.39 -7.35
N ALA A 533 -9.24 0.31 -6.24
CA ALA A 533 -7.97 0.45 -5.53
C ALA A 533 -7.69 -0.67 -4.51
N ALA A 534 -8.71 -1.38 -4.02
CA ALA A 534 -8.52 -2.34 -2.93
C ALA A 534 -9.38 -3.61 -3.04
N GLN A 535 -8.75 -4.73 -2.70
CA GLN A 535 -9.39 -6.02 -2.45
C GLN A 535 -9.47 -6.25 -0.94
N LEU A 536 -10.69 -6.41 -0.39
CA LEU A 536 -10.90 -6.61 1.05
C LEU A 536 -10.91 -8.10 1.45
N VAL A 537 -11.39 -8.97 0.58
CA VAL A 537 -11.51 -10.41 0.85
C VAL A 537 -10.23 -11.13 0.47
N GLN A 538 -9.31 -11.23 1.43
CA GLN A 538 -8.00 -11.84 1.25
C GLN A 538 -7.68 -12.83 2.39
N ASN A 539 -6.88 -13.86 2.08
CA ASN A 539 -6.27 -14.72 3.08
C ASN A 539 -4.98 -14.06 3.58
N THR A 540 -5.15 -13.03 4.38
CA THR A 540 -4.09 -12.28 5.04
C THR A 540 -4.53 -11.96 6.47
N TRP A 541 -3.61 -11.52 7.34
CA TRP A 541 -3.95 -11.17 8.72
C TRP A 541 -5.08 -10.14 8.77
N ILE A 542 -6.01 -10.34 9.69
CA ILE A 542 -7.25 -9.57 9.80
C ILE A 542 -7.06 -8.06 10.02
N GLU A 543 -5.89 -7.62 10.43
CA GLU A 543 -5.55 -6.18 10.56
C GLU A 543 -5.07 -5.56 9.26
N ASN A 544 -4.75 -6.34 8.25
CA ASN A 544 -4.25 -5.80 7.00
C ASN A 544 -5.38 -5.09 6.26
N TRP A 545 -5.11 -3.88 5.95
CA TRP A 545 -5.90 -2.86 5.27
C TRP A 545 -6.78 -1.99 6.17
N SER A 546 -6.68 -0.68 6.03
CA SER A 546 -7.34 0.38 6.81
C SER A 546 -7.12 0.28 8.33
N GLY A 547 -5.89 -0.04 8.76
CA GLY A 547 -5.45 0.16 10.13
C GLY A 547 -6.36 -0.49 11.18
N SER A 548 -6.27 -1.80 11.37
CA SER A 548 -6.92 -2.55 12.45
C SER A 548 -8.44 -2.76 12.33
N SER A 549 -9.05 -2.50 11.15
CA SER A 549 -10.50 -2.69 10.99
C SER A 549 -10.96 -4.13 11.28
N GLY A 550 -10.13 -5.13 11.03
CA GLY A 550 -10.44 -6.52 11.35
C GLY A 550 -10.54 -6.80 12.86
N LEU A 551 -9.74 -6.15 13.70
CA LEU A 551 -9.89 -6.23 15.15
C LEU A 551 -11.14 -5.50 15.63
N PHE A 552 -11.48 -4.36 15.04
CA PHE A 552 -12.74 -3.69 15.29
C PHE A 552 -13.94 -4.57 14.94
N HIS A 553 -13.87 -5.30 13.82
CA HIS A 553 -14.90 -6.29 13.46
C HIS A 553 -15.01 -7.43 14.49
N GLN A 554 -13.91 -7.88 15.08
CA GLN A 554 -13.93 -8.85 16.19
C GLN A 554 -14.63 -8.28 17.42
N ILE A 555 -14.44 -6.99 17.73
CA ILE A 555 -15.11 -6.31 18.84
C ILE A 555 -16.61 -6.23 18.58
N LEU A 556 -17.04 -5.72 17.44
CA LEU A 556 -18.44 -5.66 17.03
C LEU A 556 -19.11 -7.05 17.03
N SER A 557 -18.37 -8.09 16.62
CA SER A 557 -18.87 -9.46 16.67
C SER A 557 -19.17 -9.92 18.12
N ARG A 558 -18.33 -9.55 19.08
CA ARG A 558 -18.57 -9.84 20.50
C ARG A 558 -19.75 -9.08 21.07
N GLU A 559 -20.06 -7.93 20.49
CA GLU A 559 -21.27 -7.16 20.76
C GLU A 559 -22.53 -7.76 20.10
N GLY A 560 -22.41 -8.89 19.41
CA GLY A 560 -23.55 -9.65 18.84
C GLY A 560 -23.89 -9.27 17.39
N PHE A 561 -23.03 -8.55 16.69
CA PHE A 561 -23.19 -8.27 15.25
C PHE A 561 -22.55 -9.35 14.40
N ALA A 562 -23.15 -9.69 13.27
CA ALA A 562 -22.47 -10.36 12.18
C ALA A 562 -21.81 -9.28 11.30
N ILE A 563 -20.58 -9.56 10.79
CA ILE A 563 -19.89 -8.65 9.89
C ILE A 563 -19.73 -9.35 8.54
N PHE A 564 -20.12 -8.67 7.47
CA PHE A 564 -20.05 -9.17 6.11
C PHE A 564 -19.23 -8.25 5.22
N THR A 565 -18.33 -8.82 4.45
CA THR A 565 -17.55 -8.14 3.41
C THR A 565 -17.66 -8.94 2.13
N VAL A 566 -17.88 -8.29 0.99
CA VAL A 566 -17.82 -8.93 -0.32
C VAL A 566 -17.12 -8.01 -1.32
N ASP A 567 -16.21 -8.61 -2.12
CA ASP A 567 -15.54 -7.94 -3.22
C ASP A 567 -16.44 -7.96 -4.46
N ASN A 568 -17.03 -6.83 -4.78
CA ASN A 568 -17.84 -6.62 -5.97
C ASN A 568 -16.98 -6.47 -7.23
N ARG A 569 -17.57 -6.50 -8.41
CA ARG A 569 -16.89 -6.11 -9.67
C ARG A 569 -16.31 -4.70 -9.51
N GLY A 570 -15.14 -4.48 -10.10
CA GLY A 570 -14.29 -3.30 -9.89
C GLY A 570 -13.06 -3.60 -9.01
N THR A 571 -13.16 -4.54 -8.07
CA THR A 571 -12.07 -4.91 -7.17
C THR A 571 -10.85 -5.45 -7.94
N PRO A 572 -9.60 -5.08 -7.56
CA PRO A 572 -8.37 -5.54 -8.21
C PRO A 572 -8.05 -7.02 -7.94
N ALA A 573 -6.93 -7.49 -8.50
CA ALA A 573 -6.42 -8.86 -8.41
C ALA A 573 -7.39 -9.92 -8.99
N ARG A 574 -8.18 -9.51 -9.95
CA ARG A 574 -9.03 -10.34 -10.82
C ARG A 574 -8.72 -10.00 -12.28
N ASN A 575 -9.30 -10.69 -13.23
CA ASN A 575 -9.07 -10.40 -14.65
C ASN A 575 -9.58 -9.00 -15.04
N ARG A 576 -9.09 -8.50 -16.19
CA ARG A 576 -9.40 -7.16 -16.71
C ARG A 576 -10.91 -6.88 -16.78
N LYS A 577 -11.70 -7.85 -17.28
CA LYS A 577 -13.16 -7.70 -17.39
C LYS A 577 -13.83 -7.43 -16.04
N PHE A 578 -13.38 -8.12 -14.99
CA PHE A 578 -13.90 -7.93 -13.63
C PHE A 578 -13.53 -6.55 -13.06
N GLN A 579 -12.25 -6.18 -13.19
CA GLN A 579 -11.74 -4.92 -12.62
C GLN A 579 -12.34 -3.68 -13.32
N THR A 580 -12.47 -3.72 -14.65
CA THR A 580 -12.91 -2.56 -15.42
C THR A 580 -14.42 -2.47 -15.61
N ALA A 581 -15.20 -3.38 -14.99
CA ALA A 581 -16.66 -3.37 -15.07
C ALA A 581 -17.30 -2.06 -14.57
N VAL A 582 -16.67 -1.39 -13.62
CA VAL A 582 -17.15 -0.13 -13.01
C VAL A 582 -16.78 1.12 -13.81
N ARG A 583 -15.97 0.99 -14.87
CA ARG A 583 -15.51 2.14 -15.64
C ARG A 583 -16.71 2.93 -16.20
N HIS A 584 -16.71 4.24 -16.00
CA HIS A 584 -17.75 5.21 -16.41
C HIS A 584 -19.11 5.01 -15.73
N GLN A 585 -19.24 4.14 -14.74
CA GLN A 585 -20.51 3.83 -14.06
C GLN A 585 -20.32 3.44 -12.58
N PHE A 586 -19.43 4.15 -11.88
CA PHE A 586 -19.24 3.96 -10.44
C PHE A 586 -20.56 4.03 -9.66
N GLY A 587 -20.67 3.21 -8.63
CA GLY A 587 -21.79 3.15 -7.70
C GLY A 587 -22.81 2.05 -8.06
N ALA A 588 -23.30 2.05 -9.30
CA ALA A 588 -24.43 1.20 -9.69
C ALA A 588 -24.09 -0.30 -9.70
N ILE A 589 -22.97 -0.69 -10.33
CA ILE A 589 -22.55 -2.11 -10.39
C ILE A 589 -22.12 -2.60 -9.02
N GLU A 590 -21.40 -1.78 -8.28
CA GLU A 590 -20.93 -2.12 -6.94
C GLU A 590 -22.12 -2.40 -6.01
N LEU A 591 -23.10 -1.50 -5.97
CA LEU A 591 -24.31 -1.70 -5.16
C LEU A 591 -25.12 -2.91 -5.61
N GLN A 592 -25.26 -3.12 -6.93
CA GLN A 592 -25.96 -4.29 -7.48
C GLN A 592 -25.33 -5.60 -7.01
N ASP A 593 -24.00 -5.70 -7.05
CA ASP A 593 -23.27 -6.88 -6.61
C ASP A 593 -23.38 -7.09 -5.09
N GLN A 594 -23.29 -6.00 -4.30
CA GLN A 594 -23.47 -6.04 -2.85
C GLN A 594 -24.86 -6.57 -2.49
N LEU A 595 -25.92 -6.05 -3.11
CA LEU A 595 -27.29 -6.48 -2.85
C LEU A 595 -27.55 -7.94 -3.30
N ALA A 596 -27.02 -8.35 -4.44
CA ALA A 596 -27.11 -9.72 -4.92
C ALA A 596 -26.43 -10.71 -3.98
N ALA A 597 -25.26 -10.35 -3.43
CA ALA A 597 -24.58 -11.17 -2.43
C ALA A 597 -25.33 -11.20 -1.09
N LEU A 598 -25.91 -10.08 -0.65
CA LEU A 598 -26.70 -10.01 0.57
C LEU A 598 -27.99 -10.83 0.50
N ASP A 599 -28.68 -10.85 -0.63
CA ASP A 599 -29.87 -11.69 -0.81
C ASP A 599 -29.53 -13.18 -0.68
N GLN A 600 -28.42 -13.62 -1.28
CA GLN A 600 -27.94 -14.99 -1.15
C GLN A 600 -27.44 -15.29 0.28
N LEU A 601 -26.81 -14.32 0.95
CA LEU A 601 -26.37 -14.46 2.33
C LEU A 601 -27.54 -14.68 3.27
N PHE A 602 -28.61 -13.88 3.18
CA PHE A 602 -29.79 -14.03 4.00
C PHE A 602 -30.51 -15.36 3.76
N ALA A 603 -30.47 -15.87 2.54
CA ALA A 603 -31.02 -17.20 2.23
C ALA A 603 -30.18 -18.33 2.86
N GLN A 604 -28.86 -18.22 2.87
CA GLN A 604 -27.92 -19.21 3.44
C GLN A 604 -27.85 -19.13 4.98
N TYR A 605 -28.04 -17.95 5.55
CA TYR A 605 -27.94 -17.65 6.99
C TYR A 605 -29.24 -17.03 7.52
N PRO A 606 -30.32 -17.82 7.66
CA PRO A 606 -31.66 -17.31 8.06
C PRO A 606 -31.71 -16.74 9.48
N GLN A 607 -30.68 -16.93 10.29
CA GLN A 607 -30.52 -16.29 11.60
C GLN A 607 -30.15 -14.79 11.50
N LEU A 608 -29.65 -14.31 10.37
CA LEU A 608 -29.37 -12.88 10.17
C LEU A 608 -30.67 -12.07 10.07
N ASP A 609 -30.67 -10.86 10.58
CA ASP A 609 -31.81 -9.96 10.58
C ASP A 609 -31.77 -8.97 9.41
N ARG A 610 -32.57 -9.23 8.38
CA ARG A 610 -32.65 -8.34 7.20
C ARG A 610 -33.21 -6.94 7.55
N THR A 611 -33.87 -6.76 8.67
CA THR A 611 -34.45 -5.48 9.09
C THR A 611 -33.46 -4.61 9.87
N ARG A 612 -32.32 -5.19 10.29
CA ARG A 612 -31.28 -4.53 11.06
C ARG A 612 -29.94 -4.67 10.37
N VAL A 613 -29.75 -3.94 9.26
CA VAL A 613 -28.53 -3.94 8.45
C VAL A 613 -27.90 -2.56 8.47
N ALA A 614 -26.62 -2.48 8.83
CA ALA A 614 -25.80 -1.29 8.67
C ALA A 614 -24.72 -1.49 7.58
N ILE A 615 -24.11 -0.37 7.17
CA ILE A 615 -22.99 -0.38 6.21
C ILE A 615 -21.96 0.65 6.65
N TRP A 616 -20.67 0.36 6.45
CA TRP A 616 -19.62 1.31 6.72
C TRP A 616 -18.43 1.14 5.81
N GLY A 617 -17.70 2.24 5.60
CA GLY A 617 -16.47 2.23 4.85
C GLY A 617 -15.69 3.53 4.98
N TRP A 618 -14.47 3.50 4.46
CA TRP A 618 -13.51 4.60 4.45
C TRP A 618 -13.20 5.02 3.01
N SER A 619 -12.97 6.34 2.75
CA SER A 619 -12.59 6.83 1.42
C SER A 619 -13.66 6.48 0.38
N ASN A 620 -13.32 5.75 -0.69
CA ASN A 620 -14.31 5.22 -1.64
C ASN A 620 -15.39 4.37 -0.97
N GLY A 621 -15.05 3.58 0.05
CA GLY A 621 -16.03 2.81 0.83
C GLY A 621 -17.04 3.69 1.57
N ALA A 622 -16.62 4.87 2.01
CA ALA A 622 -17.53 5.86 2.58
C ALA A 622 -18.46 6.48 1.52
N SER A 623 -17.94 6.72 0.31
CA SER A 623 -18.74 7.14 -0.84
C SER A 623 -19.82 6.09 -1.17
N MET A 624 -19.43 4.81 -1.21
CA MET A 624 -20.33 3.68 -1.40
C MET A 624 -21.32 3.50 -0.26
N THR A 625 -20.94 3.80 0.98
CA THR A 625 -21.86 3.81 2.14
C THR A 625 -22.97 4.81 1.94
N ILE A 626 -22.65 6.07 1.59
CA ILE A 626 -23.66 7.11 1.34
C ILE A 626 -24.50 6.75 0.09
N TYR A 627 -23.83 6.26 -0.98
CA TYR A 627 -24.54 5.81 -2.19
C TYR A 627 -25.55 4.69 -1.88
N ALA A 628 -25.16 3.68 -1.12
CA ALA A 628 -26.04 2.59 -0.74
C ALA A 628 -27.23 3.06 0.10
N MET A 629 -27.02 3.99 1.05
CA MET A 629 -28.09 4.56 1.88
C MET A 629 -29.03 5.50 1.12
N THR A 630 -28.62 6.06 -0.01
CA THR A 630 -29.48 6.91 -0.87
C THR A 630 -30.18 6.13 -1.98
N HIS A 631 -29.77 4.88 -2.27
CA HIS A 631 -30.31 4.06 -3.37
C HIS A 631 -30.92 2.73 -2.92
N SER A 632 -30.97 2.44 -1.59
CA SER A 632 -31.55 1.23 -1.05
C SER A 632 -32.09 1.46 0.35
N ASP A 633 -33.29 0.97 0.65
CA ASP A 633 -33.94 1.03 1.97
C ASP A 633 -33.43 -0.04 2.94
N LEU A 634 -32.50 -0.90 2.49
CA LEU A 634 -31.99 -2.01 3.28
C LEU A 634 -31.22 -1.51 4.51
N PHE A 635 -30.42 -0.46 4.34
CA PHE A 635 -29.48 0.00 5.36
C PHE A 635 -30.15 0.96 6.34
N LYS A 636 -30.17 0.59 7.64
CA LYS A 636 -30.78 1.38 8.73
C LYS A 636 -29.80 2.37 9.36
N ALA A 637 -28.51 2.08 9.27
CA ALA A 637 -27.44 2.94 9.72
C ALA A 637 -26.24 2.87 8.79
N GLY A 638 -25.44 3.93 8.75
CA GLY A 638 -24.18 3.95 8.03
C GLY A 638 -23.14 4.82 8.69
N ALA A 639 -21.86 4.42 8.59
CA ALA A 639 -20.73 5.23 9.01
C ALA A 639 -19.79 5.46 7.80
N ALA A 640 -19.60 6.73 7.42
CA ALA A 640 -18.83 7.15 6.28
C ALA A 640 -17.62 7.99 6.72
N VAL A 641 -16.40 7.43 6.57
CA VAL A 641 -15.15 8.10 6.95
C VAL A 641 -14.45 8.66 5.75
N SER A 642 -14.24 9.97 5.68
CA SER A 642 -13.54 10.69 4.61
C SER A 642 -14.08 10.38 3.19
N PRO A 643 -15.39 10.54 2.90
CA PRO A 643 -15.99 10.17 1.62
C PRO A 643 -15.65 11.12 0.47
N VAL A 644 -15.46 10.58 -0.73
CA VAL A 644 -15.60 11.36 -1.97
C VAL A 644 -17.10 11.48 -2.29
N THR A 645 -17.69 12.65 -2.10
CA THR A 645 -19.12 12.87 -2.33
C THR A 645 -19.43 13.41 -3.72
N ASN A 646 -18.42 13.95 -4.38
CA ASN A 646 -18.50 14.38 -5.78
C ASN A 646 -17.13 14.16 -6.46
N TRP A 647 -17.09 13.31 -7.47
CA TRP A 647 -15.86 12.95 -8.17
C TRP A 647 -15.20 14.14 -8.91
N ARG A 648 -15.89 15.26 -9.12
CA ARG A 648 -15.25 16.50 -9.59
C ARG A 648 -14.34 17.15 -8.56
N ASN A 649 -14.43 16.75 -7.29
CA ASN A 649 -13.57 17.24 -6.20
C ASN A 649 -12.34 16.37 -6.00
N TYR A 650 -12.21 15.25 -6.67
CA TYR A 650 -11.10 14.33 -6.54
C TYR A 650 -10.08 14.49 -7.67
N ASP A 651 -8.88 13.94 -7.49
CA ASP A 651 -7.75 14.16 -8.40
C ASP A 651 -8.02 13.69 -9.84
N SER A 652 -7.25 14.24 -10.78
CA SER A 652 -7.44 13.98 -12.21
C SER A 652 -7.04 12.56 -12.60
N ILE A 653 -5.94 12.00 -12.07
CA ILE A 653 -5.40 10.72 -12.54
C ILE A 653 -6.31 9.56 -12.18
N TYR A 654 -6.70 9.43 -10.91
CA TYR A 654 -7.62 8.38 -10.48
C TYR A 654 -9.01 8.55 -11.08
N THR A 655 -9.53 9.77 -10.97
CA THR A 655 -10.91 10.01 -11.38
C THR A 655 -11.10 9.82 -12.88
N GLU A 656 -10.22 10.37 -13.71
CA GLU A 656 -10.36 10.28 -15.17
C GLU A 656 -10.05 8.87 -15.70
N ARG A 657 -9.15 8.12 -15.07
CA ARG A 657 -8.93 6.71 -15.39
C ARG A 657 -10.21 5.90 -15.29
N ASN A 658 -10.97 6.12 -14.23
CA ASN A 658 -12.15 5.33 -13.92
C ASN A 658 -13.43 5.91 -14.54
N ASN A 659 -13.56 7.24 -14.58
CA ASN A 659 -14.80 7.94 -14.95
C ASN A 659 -14.70 8.72 -16.27
N GLY A 660 -13.54 8.77 -16.93
CA GLY A 660 -13.29 9.64 -18.06
C GLY A 660 -13.23 11.13 -17.66
N LEU A 661 -13.17 12.01 -18.64
CA LEU A 661 -13.24 13.46 -18.39
C LEU A 661 -14.64 13.88 -17.94
N PRO A 662 -14.80 14.91 -17.08
CA PRO A 662 -16.13 15.43 -16.72
C PRO A 662 -16.98 15.90 -17.90
N THR A 663 -16.37 16.14 -19.05
CA THR A 663 -17.01 16.50 -20.31
C THR A 663 -17.43 15.28 -21.14
N ASP A 664 -17.01 14.07 -20.75
CA ASP A 664 -17.39 12.83 -21.44
C ASP A 664 -18.86 12.48 -21.15
N LYS A 665 -19.66 12.52 -22.20
CA LYS A 665 -21.11 12.24 -22.12
C LYS A 665 -21.42 10.74 -21.97
N THR A 666 -20.43 9.86 -22.13
CA THR A 666 -20.61 8.42 -21.96
C THR A 666 -20.48 7.98 -20.52
N SER A 667 -19.90 8.83 -19.65
CA SER A 667 -19.77 8.58 -18.22
C SER A 667 -20.99 9.07 -17.45
N THR A 668 -21.61 8.20 -16.69
CA THR A 668 -22.68 8.56 -15.74
C THR A 668 -22.16 8.83 -14.33
N SER A 669 -20.93 8.44 -14.02
CA SER A 669 -20.34 8.53 -12.67
C SER A 669 -20.38 9.94 -12.08
N TYR A 670 -20.18 10.97 -12.91
CA TYR A 670 -20.23 12.36 -12.44
C TYR A 670 -21.64 12.88 -12.12
N THR A 671 -22.68 12.16 -12.52
CA THR A 671 -24.08 12.46 -12.20
C THR A 671 -24.63 11.53 -11.15
N ASP A 672 -24.33 10.24 -11.23
CA ASP A 672 -24.85 9.19 -10.36
C ASP A 672 -24.20 9.24 -8.97
N LEU A 673 -22.91 9.65 -8.91
CA LEU A 673 -22.16 9.86 -7.68
C LEU A 673 -21.96 11.34 -7.34
N ASP A 674 -22.85 12.22 -7.75
CA ASP A 674 -23.01 13.56 -7.19
C ASP A 674 -23.95 13.42 -5.96
N LEU A 675 -23.41 12.85 -4.89
CA LEU A 675 -24.17 12.47 -3.70
C LEU A 675 -24.93 13.63 -3.04
N PRO A 676 -24.40 14.87 -3.02
CA PRO A 676 -25.18 16.03 -2.61
C PRO A 676 -26.53 16.19 -3.31
N LYS A 677 -26.61 15.84 -4.61
CA LYS A 677 -27.86 15.97 -5.37
C LYS A 677 -28.94 14.95 -5.03
N VAL A 678 -28.58 13.90 -4.34
CA VAL A 678 -29.50 12.85 -3.90
C VAL A 678 -29.63 12.79 -2.37
N ALA A 679 -29.19 13.83 -1.67
CA ALA A 679 -29.23 13.94 -0.22
C ALA A 679 -30.67 13.77 0.33
N ASP A 680 -31.70 14.22 -0.39
CA ASP A 680 -33.12 14.04 -0.06
C ASP A 680 -33.55 12.57 0.00
N LYS A 681 -32.82 11.67 -0.69
CA LYS A 681 -33.09 10.23 -0.69
C LYS A 681 -32.39 9.48 0.43
N LEU A 682 -31.66 10.14 1.31
CA LEU A 682 -30.98 9.45 2.41
C LEU A 682 -32.01 8.73 3.30
N HIS A 683 -31.80 7.42 3.48
CA HIS A 683 -32.56 6.58 4.40
C HIS A 683 -31.66 6.17 5.59
N GLY A 684 -32.29 5.97 6.76
CA GLY A 684 -31.58 5.56 7.96
C GLY A 684 -30.71 6.66 8.62
N SER A 685 -29.90 6.27 9.57
CA SER A 685 -29.07 7.16 10.38
C SER A 685 -27.63 7.19 9.84
N LEU A 686 -27.13 8.33 9.38
CA LEU A 686 -25.78 8.53 8.86
C LEU A 686 -24.87 9.15 9.92
N LEU A 687 -23.71 8.54 10.14
CA LEU A 687 -22.56 9.11 10.84
C LEU A 687 -21.48 9.45 9.81
N LEU A 688 -21.19 10.74 9.65
CA LEU A 688 -20.16 11.26 8.77
C LEU A 688 -18.94 11.68 9.60
N LEU A 689 -17.73 11.29 9.18
CA LEU A 689 -16.48 11.59 9.90
C LEU A 689 -15.43 12.07 8.88
N HIS A 690 -14.65 13.14 9.23
CA HIS A 690 -13.62 13.64 8.31
C HIS A 690 -12.53 14.44 9.02
N GLY A 691 -11.27 14.30 8.55
CA GLY A 691 -10.13 15.11 8.97
C GLY A 691 -10.09 16.46 8.23
N THR A 692 -9.80 17.56 8.93
CA THR A 692 -9.78 18.90 8.29
C THR A 692 -8.54 19.15 7.44
N SER A 693 -7.48 18.37 7.63
CA SER A 693 -6.22 18.45 6.87
C SER A 693 -6.06 17.29 5.89
N ASP A 694 -7.15 16.68 5.48
CA ASP A 694 -7.18 15.64 4.45
C ASP A 694 -6.76 16.26 3.11
N ASP A 695 -5.56 15.90 2.65
CA ASP A 695 -4.96 16.38 1.39
C ASP A 695 -5.20 15.41 0.23
N ASN A 696 -5.86 14.27 0.49
CA ASN A 696 -6.26 13.28 -0.49
C ASN A 696 -7.73 13.49 -0.87
N VAL A 697 -8.65 13.16 0.04
CA VAL A 697 -10.08 13.47 -0.12
C VAL A 697 -10.38 14.76 0.62
N HIS A 698 -10.35 15.86 -0.07
CA HIS A 698 -10.53 17.19 0.55
C HIS A 698 -11.79 17.28 1.40
N PHE A 699 -11.65 17.88 2.60
CA PHE A 699 -12.74 18.14 3.55
C PHE A 699 -13.95 18.83 2.91
N GLN A 700 -13.75 19.54 1.80
CA GLN A 700 -14.78 20.11 0.94
C GLN A 700 -15.88 19.11 0.59
N ASN A 701 -15.55 17.83 0.35
CA ASN A 701 -16.53 16.80 0.01
C ASN A 701 -17.58 16.63 1.13
N SER A 702 -17.14 16.53 2.39
CA SER A 702 -18.07 16.43 3.52
C SER A 702 -18.84 17.71 3.75
N ILE A 703 -18.25 18.89 3.57
CA ILE A 703 -18.97 20.16 3.76
C ILE A 703 -20.08 20.33 2.74
N GLN A 704 -19.86 20.00 1.48
CA GLN A 704 -20.91 20.03 0.44
C GLN A 704 -22.03 19.01 0.72
N MET A 705 -21.69 17.83 1.24
CA MET A 705 -22.71 16.84 1.64
C MET A 705 -23.52 17.30 2.84
N VAL A 706 -22.88 17.89 3.85
CA VAL A 706 -23.54 18.47 5.03
C VAL A 706 -24.53 19.54 4.61
N GLU A 707 -24.13 20.48 3.77
CA GLU A 707 -25.03 21.52 3.24
C GLU A 707 -26.27 20.91 2.56
N ALA A 708 -26.05 19.97 1.65
CA ALA A 708 -27.15 19.30 0.92
C ALA A 708 -28.10 18.53 1.85
N LEU A 709 -27.59 17.87 2.88
CA LEU A 709 -28.41 17.17 3.88
C LEU A 709 -29.24 18.14 4.72
N VAL A 710 -28.68 19.29 5.10
CA VAL A 710 -29.39 20.35 5.84
C VAL A 710 -30.50 20.93 4.96
N GLU A 711 -30.22 21.26 3.69
CA GLU A 711 -31.21 21.75 2.74
C GLU A 711 -32.35 20.73 2.50
N ALA A 712 -32.02 19.43 2.46
CA ALA A 712 -32.98 18.34 2.37
C ALA A 712 -33.75 18.05 3.66
N GLY A 713 -33.46 18.76 4.76
CA GLY A 713 -34.10 18.55 6.09
C GLY A 713 -33.76 17.22 6.74
N LYS A 714 -32.64 16.56 6.34
CA LYS A 714 -32.21 15.28 6.89
C LYS A 714 -31.45 15.47 8.20
N GLN A 715 -31.65 14.56 9.16
CA GLN A 715 -30.88 14.51 10.40
C GLN A 715 -29.74 13.51 10.23
N PHE A 716 -28.56 13.86 10.71
CA PHE A 716 -27.35 13.07 10.63
C PHE A 716 -26.38 13.45 11.75
N HIS A 717 -25.35 12.64 11.98
CA HIS A 717 -24.25 12.96 12.89
C HIS A 717 -23.00 13.32 12.07
N PHE A 718 -22.27 14.34 12.46
CA PHE A 718 -21.04 14.74 11.82
C PHE A 718 -19.94 14.97 12.85
N MET A 719 -18.81 14.25 12.72
CA MET A 719 -17.63 14.42 13.55
C MET A 719 -16.45 14.89 12.72
N VAL A 720 -15.87 16.00 13.16
CA VAL A 720 -14.71 16.63 12.53
C VAL A 720 -13.46 16.33 13.35
N TYR A 721 -12.39 15.89 12.70
CA TYR A 721 -11.08 15.68 13.31
C TYR A 721 -10.14 16.81 12.91
N PRO A 722 -9.90 17.83 13.78
CA PRO A 722 -9.05 18.97 13.46
C PRO A 722 -7.61 18.54 13.17
N ASN A 723 -7.03 19.07 12.08
CA ASN A 723 -5.67 18.81 11.60
C ASN A 723 -5.34 17.36 11.29
N LYS A 724 -6.34 16.46 11.27
CA LYS A 724 -6.12 15.07 10.85
C LYS A 724 -6.20 14.95 9.34
N THR A 725 -5.35 14.09 8.81
CA THR A 725 -5.25 13.73 7.39
C THR A 725 -6.23 12.63 7.02
N HIS A 726 -6.11 12.06 5.81
CA HIS A 726 -7.02 11.04 5.29
C HIS A 726 -7.13 9.79 6.18
N SER A 727 -6.03 9.40 6.83
CA SER A 727 -5.96 8.21 7.68
C SER A 727 -6.47 8.43 9.11
N ILE A 728 -6.69 9.67 9.55
CA ILE A 728 -7.03 10.03 10.94
C ILE A 728 -6.14 9.23 11.91
N ALA A 729 -4.84 9.25 11.66
CA ALA A 729 -3.86 8.41 12.34
C ALA A 729 -3.62 8.86 13.79
N GLY A 730 -3.15 7.89 14.61
CA GLY A 730 -2.81 8.08 16.01
C GLY A 730 -3.73 7.26 16.91
N ALA A 731 -3.17 6.58 17.92
CA ALA A 731 -3.91 5.68 18.80
C ALA A 731 -5.12 6.36 19.48
N THR A 732 -4.95 7.59 19.96
CA THR A 732 -6.03 8.35 20.62
C THR A 732 -7.18 8.68 19.66
N ASP A 733 -6.84 9.16 18.46
CA ASP A 733 -7.82 9.60 17.47
C ASP A 733 -8.58 8.41 16.89
N GLN A 734 -7.89 7.32 16.59
CA GLN A 734 -8.52 6.08 16.13
C GLN A 734 -9.39 5.45 17.21
N THR A 735 -8.93 5.40 18.46
CA THR A 735 -9.76 4.94 19.58
C THR A 735 -11.06 5.74 19.68
N HIS A 736 -11.00 7.06 19.61
CA HIS A 736 -12.17 7.92 19.64
C HIS A 736 -13.09 7.68 18.42
N LEU A 737 -12.53 7.56 17.23
CA LEU A 737 -13.27 7.33 15.99
C LEU A 737 -14.03 6.00 16.02
N PHE A 738 -13.36 4.91 16.42
CA PHE A 738 -13.99 3.59 16.43
C PHE A 738 -15.02 3.43 17.55
N HIS A 739 -14.87 4.11 18.68
CA HIS A 739 -15.94 4.22 19.68
C HIS A 739 -17.18 4.93 19.13
N LEU A 740 -17.01 6.02 18.39
CA LEU A 740 -18.15 6.70 17.77
C LEU A 740 -18.89 5.80 16.78
N ILE A 741 -18.18 5.01 15.99
CA ILE A 741 -18.78 4.06 15.05
C ILE A 741 -19.48 2.92 15.79
N GLU A 742 -18.86 2.36 16.83
CA GLU A 742 -19.44 1.33 17.70
C GLU A 742 -20.75 1.83 18.35
N ASP A 743 -20.71 2.98 19.02
CA ASP A 743 -21.87 3.59 19.68
C ASP A 743 -23.01 3.87 18.69
N HIS A 744 -22.66 4.31 17.47
CA HIS A 744 -23.63 4.54 16.42
C HIS A 744 -24.37 3.24 16.06
N PHE A 745 -23.67 2.15 15.80
CA PHE A 745 -24.29 0.87 15.46
C PHE A 745 -25.04 0.25 16.63
N LEU A 746 -24.54 0.36 17.86
CA LEU A 746 -25.24 -0.10 19.04
C LEU A 746 -26.59 0.62 19.23
N ARG A 747 -26.61 1.93 19.02
CA ARG A 747 -27.84 2.74 19.18
C ARG A 747 -28.86 2.46 18.09
N GLU A 748 -28.41 2.25 16.83
CA GLU A 748 -29.32 2.17 15.68
C GLU A 748 -29.81 0.75 15.37
N LEU A 749 -29.07 -0.29 15.81
CA LEU A 749 -29.37 -1.68 15.45
C LEU A 749 -29.71 -2.58 16.64
N LYS A 750 -29.41 -2.22 17.88
CA LYS A 750 -29.84 -2.93 19.09
C LYS A 750 -31.06 -2.29 19.71
#